data_81d2ec2a51547dfa913aa2bc1712dd4d
#
_entry.id   81d2ec2a51547dfa913aa2bc1712dd4d
#
_cell.length_a   1.000
_cell.length_b   1.000
_cell.length_c   1.000
_cell.angle_alpha   90.00
_cell.angle_beta   90.00
_cell.angle_gamma   90.00
#
_symmetry.space_group_name_H-M   'P 1'
#
loop_
_entity.id
_entity.type
_entity.pdbx_description
1 polymer ?
#
loop_
_entity_poly.entity_id
_entity_poly.type
_entity_poly.pdbx_seq_one_letter_code
_entity_poly.pdbx_strand_id
1 'polypeptide(L)'
;MAVVGAHALVAVNTSASFTAPTGKLVVVHIATRTKVAELDLGGQPDSVAVSKDGRYAAVVIENERDESVNGGAIPQLPAGRLAIVDLVGAPAAWTRRDVALTGLAALYGTDPEPEYVSINEDNIAVVTLQENNHLALVDLATGKVSGHFSAGSVTLTDVDLTDERPNLVQFNQTQADRLREPDGVTWVSKTRFATANEGDLNGGSRGFTVFNTDGSVAFDVGMDLEYRLARIGHTNDRRNDAKGNEPENVAFGRFGSTDYLFVASERSSVVAVYDMSQPTAPVYKQALPGALSPEGLVTIPSRGLMVSASEVDDRGLPARAALNIYAYQKAAPAYPTIQSADRADGKPIPWSALSGMVAAPSGNTVYAVDDSFFRANRIFTVDVGVTPAVIRSELRITDANDVLKTFGATLPAAKDNQAFDQTDVAAMINADKTVNLDPEGISLASAGGFWIASEGAGSKTAYETGRNITSANLLLRVSAAGVIQEVVSLPDAVNALQARYGFEGVAESNGKLVVAMQRAWLGETMPRIAVYDLTAKTWQFHFYPLDPATSPNGGWVGLSEITALGNNRFLVVERDNHNGPDARIKRLYRIDLTGATDGGTLSKTLVRDLMPDLRATRGPVLEKIEGLAVLASGEVLFVTDNDGVNDSSGETQLVRLGKILN
;
A
#
# COMPACT_ATOMS: atom_id res chain seq x y z
N MET A 1 19.83 -14.45 -6.83
CA MET A 1 21.22 -14.03 -7.17
C MET A 1 22.07 -13.96 -5.90
N ALA A 2 23.34 -14.43 -5.95
CA ALA A 2 24.27 -14.37 -4.80
C ALA A 2 25.66 -13.92 -5.24
N VAL A 3 26.55 -13.58 -4.29
CA VAL A 3 27.90 -13.10 -4.58
C VAL A 3 28.94 -13.97 -3.87
N VAL A 4 29.98 -14.38 -4.61
CA VAL A 4 31.17 -15.05 -4.04
C VAL A 4 32.44 -14.45 -4.62
N GLY A 5 33.28 -13.88 -3.76
CA GLY A 5 34.52 -13.20 -4.18
C GLY A 5 34.24 -12.09 -5.21
N ALA A 6 34.83 -12.20 -6.40
CA ALA A 6 34.65 -11.26 -7.50
C ALA A 6 33.49 -11.61 -8.46
N HIS A 7 32.67 -12.61 -8.12
CA HIS A 7 31.66 -13.14 -9.03
C HIS A 7 30.24 -12.99 -8.46
N ALA A 8 29.29 -12.66 -9.33
CA ALA A 8 27.88 -12.78 -9.10
C ALA A 8 27.39 -14.13 -9.71
N LEU A 9 26.66 -14.88 -8.93
CA LEU A 9 25.98 -16.10 -9.31
C LEU A 9 24.50 -15.74 -9.58
N VAL A 10 24.04 -16.01 -10.78
CA VAL A 10 22.67 -15.69 -11.21
C VAL A 10 22.00 -16.98 -11.63
N ALA A 11 21.00 -17.42 -10.88
CA ALA A 11 20.11 -18.50 -11.30
C ALA A 11 19.15 -17.94 -12.36
N VAL A 12 19.07 -18.61 -13.50
CA VAL A 12 18.31 -18.16 -14.67
C VAL A 12 17.39 -19.27 -15.12
N ASN A 13 16.09 -19.02 -15.04
CA ASN A 13 15.09 -19.90 -15.65
C ASN A 13 15.19 -19.80 -17.17
N THR A 14 15.35 -20.94 -17.84
CA THR A 14 15.40 -21.06 -19.30
C THR A 14 14.35 -22.02 -19.85
N SER A 15 13.36 -22.35 -19.02
CA SER A 15 12.28 -23.29 -19.34
C SER A 15 11.50 -22.83 -20.58
N ALA A 16 11.21 -23.79 -21.44
CA ALA A 16 10.30 -23.55 -22.58
C ALA A 16 8.82 -23.71 -22.19
N SER A 17 8.55 -24.47 -21.13
CA SER A 17 7.24 -24.69 -20.54
C SER A 17 7.39 -25.33 -19.17
N PHE A 18 6.34 -25.37 -18.36
CA PHE A 18 6.30 -26.06 -17.06
C PHE A 18 6.64 -27.57 -17.15
N THR A 19 6.30 -28.22 -18.25
CA THR A 19 6.61 -29.66 -18.47
C THR A 19 8.01 -29.92 -19.01
N ALA A 20 8.75 -28.88 -19.38
CA ALA A 20 10.12 -28.96 -19.87
C ALA A 20 11.01 -27.94 -19.15
N PRO A 21 11.09 -28.01 -17.79
CA PRO A 21 11.83 -27.06 -17.00
C PRO A 21 13.34 -27.19 -17.25
N THR A 22 13.98 -26.05 -17.45
CA THR A 22 15.44 -25.94 -17.63
C THR A 22 15.94 -24.68 -16.95
N GLY A 23 17.20 -24.70 -16.51
CA GLY A 23 17.81 -23.52 -15.90
C GLY A 23 19.31 -23.60 -15.86
N LYS A 24 19.91 -22.45 -15.63
CA LYS A 24 21.37 -22.30 -15.57
C LYS A 24 21.81 -21.46 -14.39
N LEU A 25 22.94 -21.83 -13.81
CA LEU A 25 23.69 -20.93 -12.93
C LEU A 25 24.71 -20.18 -13.79
N VAL A 26 24.46 -18.90 -14.04
CA VAL A 26 25.36 -18.02 -14.80
C VAL A 26 26.30 -17.32 -13.83
N VAL A 27 27.61 -17.40 -14.12
CA VAL A 27 28.66 -16.77 -13.31
C VAL A 27 29.18 -15.54 -14.04
N VAL A 28 29.04 -14.38 -13.42
CA VAL A 28 29.42 -13.07 -13.99
C VAL A 28 30.55 -12.47 -13.15
N HIS A 29 31.66 -12.10 -13.77
CA HIS A 29 32.72 -11.35 -13.10
C HIS A 29 32.27 -9.89 -12.92
N ILE A 30 32.13 -9.44 -11.67
CA ILE A 30 31.46 -8.18 -11.30
C ILE A 30 32.15 -6.96 -11.93
N ALA A 31 33.47 -6.85 -11.82
CA ALA A 31 34.19 -5.67 -12.29
C ALA A 31 34.16 -5.49 -13.82
N THR A 32 34.24 -6.61 -14.57
CA THR A 32 34.23 -6.58 -16.04
C THR A 32 32.83 -6.72 -16.63
N ARG A 33 31.85 -7.14 -15.82
CA ARG A 33 30.47 -7.44 -16.24
C ARG A 33 30.41 -8.48 -17.35
N THR A 34 31.31 -9.46 -17.32
CA THR A 34 31.39 -10.51 -18.34
C THR A 34 30.99 -11.86 -17.75
N LYS A 35 30.25 -12.64 -18.51
CA LYS A 35 29.99 -14.05 -18.20
C LYS A 35 31.32 -14.83 -18.30
N VAL A 36 31.69 -15.55 -17.23
CA VAL A 36 32.93 -16.34 -17.16
C VAL A 36 32.67 -17.82 -17.12
N ALA A 37 31.49 -18.26 -16.70
CA ALA A 37 31.06 -19.64 -16.72
C ALA A 37 29.53 -19.74 -16.72
N GLU A 38 29.01 -20.92 -17.07
CA GLU A 38 27.63 -21.33 -16.81
C GLU A 38 27.60 -22.81 -16.49
N LEU A 39 26.70 -23.20 -15.57
CA LEU A 39 26.41 -24.59 -15.22
C LEU A 39 24.95 -24.86 -15.54
N ASP A 40 24.67 -26.01 -16.16
CA ASP A 40 23.33 -26.51 -16.33
C ASP A 40 22.77 -26.97 -14.98
N LEU A 41 21.61 -26.46 -14.60
CA LEU A 41 20.90 -26.83 -13.38
C LEU A 41 19.93 -27.99 -13.58
N GLY A 42 19.59 -28.30 -14.83
CA GLY A 42 18.71 -29.42 -15.20
C GLY A 42 17.28 -29.28 -14.71
N GLY A 43 16.80 -28.08 -14.48
CA GLY A 43 15.45 -27.71 -14.05
C GLY A 43 15.34 -26.22 -13.78
N GLN A 44 14.13 -25.74 -13.52
CA GLN A 44 13.85 -24.35 -13.22
C GLN A 44 14.39 -23.99 -11.82
N PRO A 45 15.33 -23.03 -11.72
CA PRO A 45 15.78 -22.56 -10.44
C PRO A 45 14.88 -21.40 -9.95
N ASP A 46 14.67 -21.34 -8.65
CA ASP A 46 14.13 -20.18 -7.98
C ASP A 46 15.22 -19.41 -7.20
N SER A 47 15.63 -19.82 -6.03
CA SER A 47 16.58 -19.07 -5.23
C SER A 47 17.98 -19.67 -5.19
N VAL A 48 18.99 -18.82 -4.85
CA VAL A 48 20.40 -19.23 -4.71
C VAL A 48 21.06 -18.56 -3.52
N ALA A 49 21.73 -19.34 -2.69
CA ALA A 49 22.56 -18.87 -1.58
C ALA A 49 24.00 -19.36 -1.70
N VAL A 50 24.94 -18.60 -1.13
CA VAL A 50 26.36 -18.96 -1.04
C VAL A 50 26.76 -19.10 0.42
N SER A 51 27.51 -20.17 0.76
CA SER A 51 28.04 -20.39 2.11
C SER A 51 29.00 -19.26 2.51
N LYS A 52 29.02 -18.91 3.80
CA LYS A 52 29.88 -17.84 4.34
C LYS A 52 31.37 -18.08 4.09
N ASP A 53 31.81 -19.32 4.04
CA ASP A 53 33.17 -19.70 3.74
C ASP A 53 33.49 -19.75 2.23
N GLY A 54 32.49 -19.51 1.37
CA GLY A 54 32.61 -19.47 -0.08
C GLY A 54 32.87 -20.85 -0.72
N ARG A 55 32.61 -21.95 -0.04
CA ARG A 55 32.88 -23.32 -0.54
C ARG A 55 31.73 -23.90 -1.32
N TYR A 56 30.51 -23.49 -1.03
CA TYR A 56 29.28 -24.03 -1.62
C TYR A 56 28.36 -22.94 -2.09
N ALA A 57 27.67 -23.18 -3.20
CA ALA A 57 26.40 -22.51 -3.50
C ALA A 57 25.29 -23.57 -3.46
N ALA A 58 24.14 -23.20 -2.92
CA ALA A 58 22.94 -24.01 -2.93
C ALA A 58 21.90 -23.29 -3.81
N VAL A 59 21.30 -24.02 -4.75
CA VAL A 59 20.27 -23.52 -5.66
C VAL A 59 19.06 -24.43 -5.52
N VAL A 60 17.91 -23.89 -5.18
CA VAL A 60 16.67 -24.64 -5.23
C VAL A 60 16.23 -24.76 -6.68
N ILE A 61 15.76 -25.92 -7.05
CA ILE A 61 15.21 -26.26 -8.34
C ILE A 61 13.74 -26.58 -8.10
N GLU A 62 12.93 -25.61 -8.27
CA GLU A 62 11.49 -25.64 -7.97
C GLU A 62 10.76 -26.52 -8.97
N ASN A 63 10.93 -26.26 -10.29
CA ASN A 63 10.13 -26.83 -11.37
C ASN A 63 8.64 -26.52 -11.20
N GLU A 64 8.35 -25.26 -11.03
CA GLU A 64 7.03 -24.67 -10.80
C GLU A 64 5.91 -25.36 -11.60
N ARG A 65 4.79 -25.63 -10.95
CA ARG A 65 3.60 -26.21 -11.57
C ARG A 65 2.86 -25.19 -12.45
N ASP A 66 2.14 -25.69 -13.44
CA ASP A 66 1.22 -24.90 -14.25
C ASP A 66 -0.15 -24.82 -13.56
N GLU A 67 -0.47 -23.70 -12.97
CA GLU A 67 -1.73 -23.48 -12.28
C GLU A 67 -2.95 -23.53 -13.20
N SER A 68 -2.76 -23.34 -14.49
CA SER A 68 -3.83 -23.46 -15.50
C SER A 68 -4.22 -24.91 -15.81
N VAL A 69 -3.37 -25.87 -15.43
CA VAL A 69 -3.59 -27.30 -15.64
C VAL A 69 -4.23 -27.95 -14.42
N ASN A 70 -5.43 -28.52 -14.61
CA ASN A 70 -6.19 -29.19 -13.54
C ASN A 70 -6.41 -28.30 -12.28
N GLY A 71 -6.45 -26.96 -12.45
CA GLY A 71 -6.58 -26.02 -11.34
C GLY A 71 -5.37 -26.01 -10.43
N GLY A 72 -4.16 -26.21 -10.94
CA GLY A 72 -2.92 -26.22 -10.18
C GLY A 72 -2.69 -27.49 -9.34
N ALA A 73 -3.44 -28.56 -9.58
CA ALA A 73 -3.34 -29.76 -8.75
C ALA A 73 -1.98 -30.46 -8.87
N ILE A 74 -1.38 -30.79 -7.72
CA ILE A 74 -0.12 -31.53 -7.57
C ILE A 74 -0.42 -33.05 -7.59
N PRO A 75 0.42 -33.90 -8.21
CA PRO A 75 1.76 -33.62 -8.76
C PRO A 75 1.78 -33.16 -10.21
N GLN A 76 2.79 -32.33 -10.55
CA GLN A 76 3.12 -31.96 -11.92
C GLN A 76 4.65 -32.11 -12.15
N LEU A 77 5.07 -33.32 -12.44
CA LEU A 77 6.49 -33.68 -12.57
C LEU A 77 7.19 -32.96 -13.76
N PRO A 78 8.52 -32.72 -13.65
CA PRO A 78 9.46 -33.33 -12.72
C PRO A 78 9.54 -32.63 -11.38
N ALA A 79 9.65 -33.39 -10.31
CA ALA A 79 9.76 -32.92 -8.94
C ALA A 79 10.97 -31.99 -8.70
N GLY A 80 10.80 -31.02 -7.81
CA GLY A 80 11.86 -30.12 -7.39
C GLY A 80 12.94 -30.80 -6.53
N ARG A 81 14.08 -30.12 -6.35
CA ARG A 81 15.25 -30.61 -5.61
C ARG A 81 16.20 -29.50 -5.22
N LEU A 82 17.20 -29.81 -4.38
CA LEU A 82 18.30 -28.89 -4.11
C LEU A 82 19.51 -29.25 -4.96
N ALA A 83 20.08 -28.30 -5.70
CA ALA A 83 21.36 -28.41 -6.37
C ALA A 83 22.47 -27.77 -5.52
N ILE A 84 23.50 -28.53 -5.17
CA ILE A 84 24.69 -28.02 -4.49
C ILE A 84 25.79 -27.84 -5.53
N VAL A 85 26.40 -26.67 -5.56
CA VAL A 85 27.56 -26.37 -6.42
C VAL A 85 28.80 -26.25 -5.55
N ASP A 86 29.77 -27.11 -5.77
CA ASP A 86 31.07 -27.09 -5.10
C ASP A 86 31.97 -26.02 -5.76
N LEU A 87 32.25 -24.92 -5.04
CA LEU A 87 32.95 -23.75 -5.54
C LEU A 87 34.47 -23.91 -5.43
N VAL A 88 35.01 -24.97 -6.01
CA VAL A 88 36.43 -25.31 -5.93
C VAL A 88 37.16 -24.91 -7.21
N GLY A 89 38.20 -24.09 -7.09
CA GLY A 89 38.98 -23.61 -8.23
C GLY A 89 38.31 -22.49 -9.02
N ALA A 90 38.65 -22.40 -10.32
CA ALA A 90 38.04 -21.41 -11.21
C ALA A 90 36.56 -21.75 -11.52
N PRO A 91 35.71 -20.75 -11.82
CA PRO A 91 34.28 -20.99 -12.06
C PRO A 91 33.96 -22.07 -13.10
N ALA A 92 34.78 -22.22 -14.12
CA ALA A 92 34.61 -23.26 -15.13
C ALA A 92 34.88 -24.70 -14.65
N ALA A 93 35.49 -24.86 -13.45
CA ALA A 93 35.76 -26.13 -12.82
C ALA A 93 34.75 -26.52 -11.73
N TRP A 94 33.77 -25.69 -11.43
CA TRP A 94 32.75 -25.95 -10.42
C TRP A 94 31.86 -27.13 -10.84
N THR A 95 31.48 -27.94 -9.85
CA THR A 95 30.68 -29.15 -10.08
C THR A 95 29.39 -29.13 -9.31
N ARG A 96 28.33 -29.69 -9.90
CA ARG A 96 27.00 -29.82 -9.29
C ARG A 96 26.77 -31.20 -8.70
N ARG A 97 26.11 -31.26 -7.58
CA ARG A 97 25.54 -32.46 -6.93
C ARG A 97 24.07 -32.15 -6.61
N ASP A 98 23.18 -33.10 -6.87
CA ASP A 98 21.77 -32.93 -6.55
C ASP A 98 21.36 -33.68 -5.28
N VAL A 99 20.47 -33.10 -4.49
CA VAL A 99 19.86 -33.68 -3.30
C VAL A 99 18.37 -33.85 -3.55
N ALA A 100 17.87 -35.07 -3.54
CA ALA A 100 16.45 -35.33 -3.67
C ALA A 100 15.68 -34.90 -2.41
N LEU A 101 14.56 -34.23 -2.58
CA LEU A 101 13.66 -33.79 -1.53
C LEU A 101 12.34 -34.59 -1.54
N THR A 102 12.15 -35.45 -2.52
CA THR A 102 10.98 -36.34 -2.63
C THR A 102 10.84 -37.27 -1.43
N GLY A 103 9.64 -37.45 -0.94
CA GLY A 103 9.32 -38.34 0.19
C GLY A 103 9.56 -37.75 1.57
N LEU A 104 10.02 -36.48 1.66
CA LEU A 104 10.24 -35.81 2.97
C LEU A 104 8.91 -35.29 3.55
N ALA A 105 8.09 -34.64 2.75
CA ALA A 105 6.83 -34.07 3.18
C ALA A 105 5.70 -35.10 3.21
N ALA A 106 4.76 -34.94 4.13
CA ALA A 106 3.53 -35.71 4.18
C ALA A 106 2.51 -35.21 3.13
N LEU A 107 2.49 -33.90 2.87
CA LEU A 107 1.66 -33.29 1.81
C LEU A 107 2.46 -33.31 0.52
N TYR A 108 1.86 -33.84 -0.54
CA TYR A 108 2.42 -33.84 -1.90
C TYR A 108 3.90 -34.33 -2.01
N GLY A 109 4.30 -35.25 -1.15
CA GLY A 109 5.72 -35.63 -0.99
C GLY A 109 6.39 -36.25 -2.21
N THR A 110 5.65 -36.60 -3.27
CA THR A 110 6.19 -37.06 -4.55
C THR A 110 6.64 -35.92 -5.46
N ASP A 111 6.19 -34.69 -5.16
CA ASP A 111 6.46 -33.49 -5.94
C ASP A 111 6.74 -32.32 -4.99
N PRO A 112 7.95 -32.25 -4.41
CA PRO A 112 8.36 -31.10 -3.64
C PRO A 112 8.59 -29.89 -4.56
N GLU A 113 8.09 -28.73 -4.14
CA GLU A 113 8.32 -27.42 -4.78
C GLU A 113 9.16 -26.56 -3.82
N PRO A 114 10.52 -26.61 -3.91
CA PRO A 114 11.39 -25.81 -3.05
C PRO A 114 11.55 -24.39 -3.60
N GLU A 115 11.22 -23.41 -2.75
CA GLU A 115 11.24 -21.98 -3.08
C GLU A 115 12.54 -21.30 -2.64
N TYR A 116 12.85 -21.36 -1.37
CA TYR A 116 13.93 -20.57 -0.84
C TYR A 116 14.99 -21.38 -0.12
N VAL A 117 16.25 -20.85 -0.10
CA VAL A 117 17.36 -21.47 0.61
C VAL A 117 18.21 -20.45 1.36
N SER A 118 18.57 -20.78 2.60
CA SER A 118 19.52 -20.02 3.40
C SER A 118 20.57 -20.95 4.03
N ILE A 119 21.82 -20.49 4.16
CA ILE A 119 22.95 -21.31 4.63
C ILE A 119 23.52 -20.71 5.91
N ASN A 120 23.66 -21.50 6.96
CA ASN A 120 24.29 -21.08 8.21
C ASN A 120 25.81 -21.18 8.19
N GLU A 121 26.45 -20.82 9.32
CA GLU A 121 27.92 -20.82 9.48
C GLU A 121 28.54 -22.22 9.45
N ASP A 122 27.77 -23.27 9.71
CA ASP A 122 28.22 -24.65 9.71
C ASP A 122 27.94 -25.35 8.37
N ASN A 123 27.61 -24.60 7.31
CA ASN A 123 27.25 -25.06 5.97
C ASN A 123 26.01 -25.98 5.95
N ILE A 124 25.08 -25.76 6.86
CA ILE A 124 23.75 -26.37 6.81
C ILE A 124 22.81 -25.42 6.05
N ALA A 125 22.24 -25.90 4.97
CA ALA A 125 21.17 -25.20 4.26
C ALA A 125 19.83 -25.53 4.90
N VAL A 126 18.98 -24.53 5.08
CA VAL A 126 17.54 -24.70 5.27
C VAL A 126 16.84 -24.38 3.94
N VAL A 127 15.90 -25.25 3.56
CA VAL A 127 15.14 -25.16 2.32
C VAL A 127 13.65 -25.17 2.67
N THR A 128 12.89 -24.23 2.16
CA THR A 128 11.43 -24.22 2.22
C THR A 128 10.86 -25.06 1.08
N LEU A 129 9.78 -25.78 1.36
CA LEU A 129 8.94 -26.50 0.39
C LEU A 129 7.54 -25.96 0.62
N GLN A 130 7.20 -24.92 -0.11
CA GLN A 130 6.05 -24.05 0.21
C GLN A 130 4.73 -24.81 0.17
N GLU A 131 4.34 -25.35 -0.98
CA GLU A 131 3.08 -26.08 -1.17
C GLU A 131 3.03 -27.38 -0.36
N ASN A 132 4.19 -27.93 -0.06
CA ASN A 132 4.29 -29.09 0.82
C ASN A 132 4.16 -28.72 2.30
N ASN A 133 4.13 -27.43 2.64
CA ASN A 133 4.15 -26.90 4.00
C ASN A 133 5.27 -27.56 4.85
N HIS A 134 6.49 -27.59 4.31
CA HIS A 134 7.58 -28.39 4.87
C HIS A 134 8.93 -27.65 4.82
N LEU A 135 9.85 -28.07 5.66
CA LEU A 135 11.19 -27.54 5.78
C LEU A 135 12.21 -28.66 5.78
N ALA A 136 13.30 -28.50 5.04
CA ALA A 136 14.40 -29.46 5.00
C ALA A 136 15.73 -28.82 5.40
N LEU A 137 16.53 -29.54 6.21
CA LEU A 137 17.90 -29.18 6.58
C LEU A 137 18.87 -30.08 5.82
N VAL A 138 19.80 -29.48 5.08
CA VAL A 138 20.76 -30.21 4.24
C VAL A 138 22.19 -29.85 4.64
N ASP A 139 23.00 -30.83 4.99
CA ASP A 139 24.44 -30.68 5.14
C ASP A 139 25.10 -30.60 3.76
N LEU A 140 25.59 -29.41 3.40
CA LEU A 140 26.16 -29.15 2.07
C LEU A 140 27.47 -29.89 1.83
N ALA A 141 28.24 -30.21 2.88
CA ALA A 141 29.49 -30.95 2.73
C ALA A 141 29.23 -32.41 2.30
N THR A 142 28.22 -33.03 2.88
CA THR A 142 27.90 -34.45 2.60
C THR A 142 26.80 -34.61 1.54
N GLY A 143 26.02 -33.57 1.25
CA GLY A 143 24.86 -33.63 0.38
C GLY A 143 23.70 -34.47 0.95
N LYS A 144 23.58 -34.54 2.27
CA LYS A 144 22.55 -35.35 2.95
C LYS A 144 21.54 -34.45 3.66
N VAL A 145 20.28 -34.84 3.62
CA VAL A 145 19.25 -34.29 4.48
C VAL A 145 19.59 -34.70 5.92
N SER A 146 19.83 -33.72 6.78
CA SER A 146 20.17 -33.89 8.20
C SER A 146 18.95 -33.79 9.12
N GLY A 147 17.87 -33.21 8.67
CA GLY A 147 16.58 -33.09 9.36
C GLY A 147 15.51 -32.54 8.42
N HIS A 148 14.26 -32.83 8.72
CA HIS A 148 13.13 -32.25 8.01
C HIS A 148 11.86 -32.32 8.87
N PHE A 149 10.94 -31.42 8.69
CA PHE A 149 9.68 -31.35 9.45
C PHE A 149 8.63 -30.47 8.78
N SER A 150 7.37 -30.70 9.10
CA SER A 150 6.28 -29.84 8.65
C SER A 150 6.39 -28.44 9.27
N ALA A 151 6.09 -27.41 8.49
CA ALA A 151 5.98 -26.06 9.02
C ALA A 151 4.76 -25.90 9.97
N GLY A 152 3.85 -26.88 9.97
CA GLY A 152 2.68 -26.87 10.84
C GLY A 152 1.62 -25.84 10.46
N SER A 153 0.73 -25.57 11.40
CA SER A 153 -0.36 -24.61 11.21
C SER A 153 -0.44 -23.61 12.36
N VAL A 154 -1.24 -22.57 12.18
CA VAL A 154 -1.55 -21.58 13.21
C VAL A 154 -3.04 -21.25 13.18
N THR A 155 -3.63 -21.01 14.35
CA THR A 155 -4.97 -20.43 14.46
C THR A 155 -4.84 -18.95 14.78
N LEU A 156 -5.38 -18.09 13.90
CA LEU A 156 -5.43 -16.65 14.09
C LEU A 156 -6.84 -16.24 14.49
N THR A 157 -6.94 -15.45 15.54
CA THR A 157 -8.21 -14.84 15.98
C THR A 157 -8.19 -13.35 15.72
N ASP A 158 -9.37 -12.77 15.60
CA ASP A 158 -9.50 -11.34 15.32
C ASP A 158 -8.78 -10.92 14.02
N VAL A 159 -9.00 -11.72 12.99
CA VAL A 159 -8.52 -11.48 11.63
C VAL A 159 -9.69 -11.02 10.76
N ASP A 160 -9.40 -10.29 9.70
CA ASP A 160 -10.35 -10.01 8.63
C ASP A 160 -10.18 -11.07 7.52
N LEU A 161 -11.25 -11.74 7.16
CA LEU A 161 -11.28 -12.81 6.14
C LEU A 161 -12.25 -12.48 5.00
N THR A 162 -12.54 -11.20 4.80
CA THR A 162 -13.50 -10.75 3.80
C THR A 162 -12.86 -9.72 2.86
N ASP A 163 -13.47 -9.57 1.70
CA ASP A 163 -13.09 -8.64 0.64
C ASP A 163 -14.36 -7.94 0.16
N GLU A 164 -14.81 -6.93 0.90
CA GLU A 164 -15.97 -6.14 0.50
C GLU A 164 -15.64 -5.10 -0.58
N ARG A 165 -16.67 -4.71 -1.33
CA ARG A 165 -16.60 -3.60 -2.28
C ARG A 165 -17.77 -2.62 -2.06
N PRO A 166 -17.53 -1.35 -1.70
CA PRO A 166 -16.27 -0.76 -1.22
C PRO A 166 -15.72 -1.43 0.02
N ASN A 167 -14.45 -1.24 0.32
CA ASN A 167 -13.72 -1.98 1.33
C ASN A 167 -14.18 -1.75 2.77
N LEU A 168 -14.07 -2.76 3.62
CA LEU A 168 -14.45 -2.66 5.04
C LEU A 168 -13.59 -3.59 5.90
N VAL A 169 -12.56 -3.07 6.52
CA VAL A 169 -11.67 -3.87 7.37
C VAL A 169 -12.27 -4.13 8.74
N GLN A 170 -12.46 -5.42 9.08
CA GLN A 170 -13.08 -5.86 10.33
C GLN A 170 -12.30 -7.02 10.98
N PHE A 171 -11.53 -6.74 12.00
CA PHE A 171 -10.80 -7.75 12.77
C PHE A 171 -11.72 -8.48 13.76
N ASN A 172 -12.57 -9.39 13.28
CA ASN A 172 -13.60 -10.05 14.11
C ASN A 172 -13.81 -11.54 13.80
N GLN A 173 -13.01 -12.13 12.91
CA GLN A 173 -13.15 -13.52 12.47
C GLN A 173 -12.01 -14.39 13.00
N THR A 174 -12.11 -15.70 12.78
CA THR A 174 -11.09 -16.67 13.17
C THR A 174 -10.68 -17.51 11.97
N GLN A 175 -9.38 -17.56 11.69
CA GLN A 175 -8.78 -18.43 10.70
C GLN A 175 -8.14 -19.62 11.43
N ALA A 176 -8.85 -20.75 11.46
CA ALA A 176 -8.43 -21.93 12.20
C ALA A 176 -7.46 -22.81 11.41
N ASP A 177 -6.45 -23.34 12.09
CA ASP A 177 -5.53 -24.36 11.58
C ASP A 177 -4.94 -24.06 10.19
N ARG A 178 -4.66 -22.77 9.91
CA ARG A 178 -4.09 -22.35 8.65
C ARG A 178 -2.65 -22.83 8.52
N LEU A 179 -2.34 -23.54 7.45
CA LEU A 179 -0.97 -23.97 7.14
C LEU A 179 -0.08 -22.74 6.95
N ARG A 180 1.19 -22.83 7.32
CA ARG A 180 2.12 -21.71 7.16
C ARG A 180 2.54 -21.52 5.71
N GLU A 181 2.81 -22.61 5.01
CA GLU A 181 3.35 -22.61 3.63
C GLU A 181 4.43 -21.53 3.47
N PRO A 182 5.61 -21.75 4.07
CA PRO A 182 6.64 -20.73 4.11
C PRO A 182 7.37 -20.62 2.77
N ASP A 183 7.53 -19.39 2.28
CA ASP A 183 8.41 -19.07 1.16
C ASP A 183 9.79 -18.66 1.66
N GLY A 184 10.08 -17.36 1.83
CA GLY A 184 11.40 -16.87 2.25
C GLY A 184 11.88 -17.39 3.58
N VAL A 185 13.18 -17.73 3.69
CA VAL A 185 13.80 -18.23 4.93
C VAL A 185 15.18 -17.61 5.15
N THR A 186 15.50 -17.31 6.41
CA THR A 186 16.83 -16.83 6.80
C THR A 186 17.28 -17.36 8.15
N TRP A 187 18.56 -17.74 8.28
CA TRP A 187 19.15 -18.09 9.58
C TRP A 187 19.29 -16.84 10.46
N VAL A 188 18.78 -16.91 11.69
CA VAL A 188 18.94 -15.87 12.72
C VAL A 188 19.99 -16.26 13.77
N SER A 189 20.37 -17.52 13.83
CA SER A 189 21.49 -18.06 14.62
C SER A 189 21.93 -19.39 14.02
N LYS A 190 22.93 -20.07 14.64
CA LYS A 190 23.34 -21.42 14.22
C LYS A 190 22.25 -22.49 14.36
N THR A 191 21.30 -22.27 15.26
CA THR A 191 20.29 -23.27 15.64
C THR A 191 18.86 -22.78 15.47
N ARG A 192 18.65 -21.57 14.86
CA ARG A 192 17.33 -20.98 14.62
C ARG A 192 17.31 -20.28 13.29
N PHE A 193 16.17 -20.35 12.64
CA PHE A 193 15.90 -19.61 11.40
C PHE A 193 14.47 -19.06 11.42
N ALA A 194 14.23 -18.00 10.67
CA ALA A 194 12.92 -17.38 10.49
C ALA A 194 12.40 -17.67 9.08
N THR A 195 11.08 -17.85 8.97
CA THR A 195 10.36 -18.02 7.71
C THR A 195 9.34 -16.91 7.53
N ALA A 196 9.16 -16.42 6.31
CA ALA A 196 7.98 -15.70 5.89
C ALA A 196 6.90 -16.72 5.51
N ASN A 197 5.66 -16.54 5.98
CA ASN A 197 4.60 -17.51 5.79
C ASN A 197 3.57 -16.94 4.80
N GLU A 198 3.97 -16.82 3.56
CA GLU A 198 3.18 -16.24 2.48
C GLU A 198 1.95 -17.10 2.18
N GLY A 199 2.19 -18.38 1.90
CA GLY A 199 1.20 -19.32 1.44
C GLY A 199 0.97 -19.25 -0.06
N ASP A 200 0.69 -20.41 -0.64
CA ASP A 200 0.33 -20.49 -2.05
C ASP A 200 -0.92 -21.36 -2.28
N LEU A 201 -0.84 -22.65 -1.97
CA LEU A 201 -1.88 -23.60 -2.35
C LEU A 201 -3.03 -23.69 -1.31
N ASN A 202 -2.73 -23.86 -0.02
CA ASN A 202 -3.73 -24.03 1.04
C ASN A 202 -3.43 -23.21 2.29
N GLY A 203 -2.30 -22.52 2.32
CA GLY A 203 -1.73 -21.87 3.48
C GLY A 203 -1.76 -20.35 3.44
N GLY A 204 -0.78 -19.78 4.10
CA GLY A 204 -0.64 -18.34 4.29
C GLY A 204 -1.11 -17.90 5.67
N SER A 205 -0.20 -17.95 6.66
CA SER A 205 -0.54 -17.57 8.04
C SER A 205 -0.27 -16.10 8.34
N ARG A 206 -0.13 -15.27 7.33
CA ARG A 206 -0.07 -13.79 7.38
C ARG A 206 1.07 -13.20 8.20
N GLY A 207 2.07 -14.00 8.56
CA GLY A 207 3.13 -13.57 9.45
C GLY A 207 4.45 -14.27 9.20
N PHE A 208 5.32 -14.23 10.19
CA PHE A 208 6.58 -14.94 10.17
C PHE A 208 6.71 -15.83 11.42
N THR A 209 7.49 -16.90 11.28
CA THR A 209 7.75 -17.87 12.37
C THR A 209 9.25 -18.05 12.56
N VAL A 210 9.70 -18.15 13.80
CA VAL A 210 11.07 -18.56 14.15
C VAL A 210 11.05 -20.01 14.60
N PHE A 211 11.80 -20.87 13.90
CA PHE A 211 11.95 -22.29 14.21
C PHE A 211 13.29 -22.60 14.84
N ASN A 212 13.33 -23.60 15.73
CA ASN A 212 14.55 -24.31 16.09
C ASN A 212 14.86 -25.39 15.03
N THR A 213 16.12 -25.84 14.97
CA THR A 213 16.54 -26.89 14.03
C THR A 213 15.91 -28.27 14.28
N ASP A 214 15.25 -28.48 15.41
CA ASP A 214 14.47 -29.70 15.71
C ASP A 214 13.01 -29.61 15.24
N GLY A 215 12.61 -28.50 14.59
CA GLY A 215 11.26 -28.25 14.09
C GLY A 215 10.32 -27.63 15.10
N SER A 216 10.73 -27.43 16.34
CA SER A 216 9.89 -26.75 17.31
C SER A 216 9.79 -25.23 17.02
N VAL A 217 8.59 -24.64 17.18
CA VAL A 217 8.35 -23.21 17.03
C VAL A 217 8.92 -22.47 18.25
N ALA A 218 9.87 -21.59 18.03
CA ALA A 218 10.45 -20.73 19.06
C ALA A 218 9.65 -19.43 19.24
N PHE A 219 9.05 -18.92 18.15
CA PHE A 219 8.21 -17.73 18.14
C PHE A 219 7.31 -17.75 16.89
N ASP A 220 6.10 -17.25 17.03
CA ASP A 220 5.17 -16.96 15.94
C ASP A 220 4.60 -15.54 16.13
N VAL A 221 4.58 -14.73 15.08
CA VAL A 221 4.17 -13.32 15.20
C VAL A 221 2.65 -13.15 15.36
N GLY A 222 1.86 -14.18 14.99
CA GLY A 222 0.40 -14.11 15.02
C GLY A 222 -0.13 -12.91 14.24
N MET A 223 -1.08 -12.19 14.83
CA MET A 223 -1.69 -11.00 14.22
C MET A 223 -0.87 -9.70 14.40
N ASP A 224 0.29 -9.70 15.11
CA ASP A 224 1.02 -8.44 15.37
C ASP A 224 1.44 -7.75 14.08
N LEU A 225 1.90 -8.49 13.06
CA LEU A 225 2.29 -7.91 11.77
C LEU A 225 1.11 -7.23 11.08
N GLU A 226 -0.03 -7.92 10.91
CA GLU A 226 -1.25 -7.36 10.33
C GLU A 226 -1.71 -6.09 11.06
N TYR A 227 -1.68 -6.11 12.40
CA TYR A 227 -2.06 -4.93 13.18
C TYR A 227 -1.08 -3.78 13.05
N ARG A 228 0.23 -4.05 12.89
CA ARG A 228 1.23 -3.01 12.60
C ARG A 228 0.96 -2.34 11.27
N LEU A 229 0.64 -3.12 10.25
CA LEU A 229 0.33 -2.64 8.91
C LEU A 229 -0.98 -1.82 8.92
N ALA A 230 -2.01 -2.29 9.60
CA ALA A 230 -3.27 -1.56 9.74
C ALA A 230 -3.08 -0.21 10.46
N ARG A 231 -2.23 -0.15 11.50
CA ARG A 231 -1.93 1.11 12.19
C ARG A 231 -1.31 2.17 11.30
N ILE A 232 -0.58 1.78 10.27
CA ILE A 232 0.13 2.72 9.38
C ILE A 232 -0.55 2.90 8.02
N GLY A 233 -1.78 2.35 7.86
CA GLY A 233 -2.58 2.53 6.65
C GLY A 233 -2.16 1.65 5.48
N HIS A 234 -1.50 0.51 5.73
CA HIS A 234 -0.97 -0.40 4.72
C HIS A 234 -1.74 -1.73 4.61
N THR A 235 -2.98 -1.79 5.08
CA THR A 235 -3.83 -2.98 4.88
C THR A 235 -4.41 -2.97 3.48
N ASN A 236 -4.12 -4.01 2.70
CA ASN A 236 -4.76 -4.25 1.42
C ASN A 236 -5.97 -5.17 1.62
N ASP A 237 -7.16 -4.58 1.76
CA ASP A 237 -8.40 -5.30 2.03
C ASP A 237 -8.75 -6.32 0.93
N ARG A 238 -8.36 -6.05 -0.32
CA ARG A 238 -8.60 -6.95 -1.46
C ARG A 238 -7.90 -8.31 -1.37
N ARG A 239 -7.05 -8.49 -0.35
CA ARG A 239 -6.34 -9.74 -0.11
C ARG A 239 -6.76 -10.42 1.19
N ASN A 240 -7.66 -9.79 1.95
CA ASN A 240 -8.06 -10.30 3.26
C ASN A 240 -8.84 -11.62 3.17
N ASP A 241 -9.63 -11.85 2.14
CA ASP A 241 -10.33 -13.12 1.91
C ASP A 241 -9.38 -14.28 1.51
N ALA A 242 -8.18 -13.95 1.05
CA ALA A 242 -7.15 -14.91 0.62
C ALA A 242 -6.04 -15.07 1.68
N LYS A 243 -4.97 -14.31 1.57
CA LYS A 243 -3.74 -14.47 2.35
C LYS A 243 -3.29 -13.20 3.12
N GLY A 244 -4.09 -12.11 3.07
CA GLY A 244 -3.86 -10.85 3.78
C GLY A 244 -2.65 -10.08 3.26
N ASN A 245 -1.68 -9.79 4.14
CA ASN A 245 -0.52 -8.99 3.79
C ASN A 245 0.58 -9.75 3.01
N GLU A 246 0.48 -11.05 2.92
CA GLU A 246 1.41 -11.94 2.19
C GLU A 246 2.89 -11.60 2.50
N PRO A 247 3.42 -12.10 3.63
CA PRO A 247 4.85 -11.94 3.92
C PRO A 247 5.66 -12.85 3.01
N GLU A 248 6.36 -12.28 2.06
CA GLU A 248 7.07 -12.97 0.99
C GLU A 248 8.46 -13.43 1.43
N ASN A 249 9.24 -12.55 2.01
CA ASN A 249 10.63 -12.83 2.31
C ASN A 249 11.08 -12.29 3.66
N VAL A 250 12.13 -12.90 4.18
CA VAL A 250 12.83 -12.49 5.40
C VAL A 250 14.33 -12.40 5.19
N ALA A 251 14.95 -11.34 5.72
CA ALA A 251 16.40 -11.20 5.73
C ALA A 251 16.90 -10.82 7.11
N PHE A 252 18.04 -11.38 7.50
CA PHE A 252 18.66 -11.11 8.79
C PHE A 252 19.97 -10.36 8.64
N GLY A 253 20.25 -9.43 9.57
CA GLY A 253 21.51 -8.72 9.57
C GLY A 253 21.81 -8.04 10.90
N ARG A 254 23.12 -8.00 11.26
CA ARG A 254 23.58 -7.27 12.44
C ARG A 254 24.02 -5.87 12.05
N PHE A 255 23.33 -4.87 12.58
CA PHE A 255 23.65 -3.46 12.37
C PHE A 255 24.05 -2.82 13.72
N GLY A 256 25.29 -2.33 13.79
CA GLY A 256 25.86 -1.91 15.06
C GLY A 256 26.00 -3.10 16.02
N SER A 257 25.32 -3.05 17.17
CA SER A 257 25.29 -4.13 18.16
C SER A 257 23.98 -4.92 18.16
N THR A 258 23.03 -4.61 17.29
CA THR A 258 21.69 -5.19 17.29
C THR A 258 21.49 -6.09 16.08
N ASP A 259 20.89 -7.23 16.31
CA ASP A 259 20.43 -8.14 15.29
C ASP A 259 19.02 -7.76 14.86
N TYR A 260 18.79 -7.67 13.54
CA TYR A 260 17.48 -7.30 12.98
C TYR A 260 16.99 -8.38 12.00
N LEU A 261 15.70 -8.63 12.04
CA LEU A 261 14.95 -9.33 11.01
C LEU A 261 14.15 -8.30 10.20
N PHE A 262 14.25 -8.39 8.90
CA PHE A 262 13.47 -7.64 7.93
C PHE A 262 12.46 -8.60 7.32
N VAL A 263 11.19 -8.21 7.30
CA VAL A 263 10.09 -9.01 6.75
C VAL A 263 9.45 -8.22 5.63
N ALA A 264 9.56 -8.66 4.39
CA ALA A 264 8.85 -8.09 3.27
C ALA A 264 7.38 -8.51 3.35
N SER A 265 6.51 -7.52 3.38
CA SER A 265 5.06 -7.72 3.28
C SER A 265 4.63 -7.25 1.91
N GLU A 266 4.45 -8.20 1.01
CA GLU A 266 4.26 -7.96 -0.41
C GLU A 266 3.04 -7.08 -0.68
N ARG A 267 1.86 -7.53 -0.27
CA ARG A 267 0.59 -6.84 -0.54
C ARG A 267 0.40 -5.55 0.24
N SER A 268 1.25 -5.30 1.21
CA SER A 268 1.28 -4.04 1.97
C SER A 268 2.37 -3.08 1.52
N SER A 269 3.23 -3.48 0.57
CA SER A 269 4.34 -2.68 0.02
C SER A 269 5.27 -2.11 1.10
N VAL A 270 5.56 -2.91 2.15
CA VAL A 270 6.32 -2.51 3.34
C VAL A 270 7.34 -3.57 3.71
N VAL A 271 8.47 -3.14 4.24
CA VAL A 271 9.39 -4.03 4.97
C VAL A 271 9.31 -3.73 6.46
N ALA A 272 8.79 -4.67 7.24
CA ALA A 272 8.73 -4.58 8.69
C ALA A 272 10.09 -4.95 9.31
N VAL A 273 10.50 -4.22 10.35
CA VAL A 273 11.80 -4.41 11.02
C VAL A 273 11.59 -4.83 12.46
N TYR A 274 12.19 -5.96 12.84
CA TYR A 274 12.15 -6.50 14.19
C TYR A 274 13.56 -6.61 14.79
N ASP A 275 13.71 -6.20 16.05
CA ASP A 275 14.91 -6.43 16.87
C ASP A 275 14.91 -7.88 17.35
N MET A 276 15.93 -8.61 16.94
CA MET A 276 16.14 -10.03 17.21
C MET A 276 17.15 -10.28 18.33
N SER A 277 17.43 -9.30 19.19
CA SER A 277 18.32 -9.48 20.35
C SER A 277 17.90 -10.67 21.23
N GLN A 278 16.60 -10.99 21.19
CA GLN A 278 16.03 -12.24 21.72
C GLN A 278 15.19 -12.91 20.62
N PRO A 279 15.72 -13.90 19.91
CA PRO A 279 15.01 -14.55 18.79
C PRO A 279 13.70 -15.25 19.16
N THR A 280 13.47 -15.52 20.44
CA THR A 280 12.22 -16.08 20.98
C THR A 280 11.20 -15.01 21.40
N ALA A 281 11.56 -13.73 21.28
CA ALA A 281 10.72 -12.59 21.62
C ALA A 281 11.13 -11.38 20.76
N PRO A 282 10.98 -11.44 19.42
CA PRO A 282 11.27 -10.33 18.53
C PRO A 282 10.45 -9.09 18.89
N VAL A 283 11.07 -7.91 18.76
CA VAL A 283 10.41 -6.64 19.09
C VAL A 283 10.31 -5.78 17.83
N TYR A 284 9.10 -5.46 17.42
CA TYR A 284 8.86 -4.53 16.31
C TYR A 284 9.55 -3.17 16.54
N LYS A 285 10.23 -2.65 15.53
CA LYS A 285 10.93 -1.35 15.59
C LYS A 285 10.31 -0.30 14.70
N GLN A 286 10.06 -0.63 13.43
CA GLN A 286 9.52 0.31 12.43
C GLN A 286 9.08 -0.43 11.18
N ALA A 287 8.35 0.29 10.31
CA ALA A 287 8.15 -0.07 8.92
C ALA A 287 9.07 0.77 8.02
N LEU A 288 9.50 0.19 6.92
CA LEU A 288 10.21 0.86 5.84
C LEU A 288 9.29 0.85 4.61
N PRO A 289 8.90 2.03 4.08
CA PRO A 289 8.02 2.06 2.91
C PRO A 289 8.76 1.48 1.69
N GLY A 290 8.11 0.56 0.98
CA GLY A 290 8.62 -0.10 -0.22
C GLY A 290 8.06 0.50 -1.51
N ALA A 291 8.57 0.06 -2.64
CA ALA A 291 7.82 0.09 -3.89
C ALA A 291 6.80 -1.06 -3.90
N LEU A 292 5.99 -1.16 -4.96
CA LEU A 292 4.93 -2.18 -5.07
C LEU A 292 5.50 -3.60 -4.97
N SER A 293 4.93 -4.41 -4.09
CA SER A 293 5.28 -5.82 -3.89
C SER A 293 6.78 -6.02 -3.60
N PRO A 294 7.29 -5.62 -2.42
CA PRO A 294 8.66 -5.94 -2.02
C PRO A 294 8.80 -7.44 -1.77
N GLU A 295 9.65 -8.08 -2.56
CA GLU A 295 9.94 -9.51 -2.54
C GLU A 295 11.40 -9.79 -2.15
N GLY A 296 12.34 -9.37 -2.99
CA GLY A 296 13.76 -9.61 -2.73
C GLY A 296 14.34 -8.74 -1.63
N LEU A 297 14.95 -9.35 -0.61
CA LEU A 297 15.63 -8.65 0.49
C LEU A 297 17.11 -9.01 0.57
N VAL A 298 17.98 -8.02 0.76
CA VAL A 298 19.39 -8.26 1.06
C VAL A 298 19.93 -7.29 2.10
N THR A 299 20.57 -7.83 3.13
CA THR A 299 21.29 -7.04 4.14
C THR A 299 22.77 -6.93 3.79
N ILE A 300 23.33 -5.73 3.92
CA ILE A 300 24.76 -5.44 3.70
C ILE A 300 25.31 -4.73 4.96
N PRO A 301 25.45 -5.44 6.09
CA PRO A 301 25.83 -4.84 7.38
C PRO A 301 27.17 -4.10 7.33
N SER A 302 28.14 -4.60 6.54
CA SER A 302 29.46 -3.97 6.37
C SER A 302 29.38 -2.55 5.76
N ARG A 303 28.28 -2.23 5.07
CA ARG A 303 28.00 -0.91 4.50
C ARG A 303 26.90 -0.16 5.25
N GLY A 304 26.29 -0.77 6.25
CA GLY A 304 25.14 -0.22 6.96
C GLY A 304 23.90 -0.10 6.05
N LEU A 305 23.70 -1.02 5.10
CA LEU A 305 22.62 -0.98 4.14
C LEU A 305 21.73 -2.22 4.19
N MET A 306 20.44 -1.99 3.96
CA MET A 306 19.47 -3.00 3.57
C MET A 306 18.84 -2.57 2.24
N VAL A 307 18.58 -3.52 1.34
CA VAL A 307 17.99 -3.26 0.03
C VAL A 307 16.79 -4.19 -0.15
N SER A 308 15.68 -3.64 -0.62
CA SER A 308 14.55 -4.42 -1.12
C SER A 308 14.37 -4.20 -2.62
N ALA A 309 13.98 -5.27 -3.32
CA ALA A 309 13.55 -5.23 -4.70
C ALA A 309 12.04 -5.43 -4.74
N SER A 310 11.35 -4.66 -5.56
CA SER A 310 9.93 -4.85 -5.83
C SER A 310 9.73 -5.68 -7.09
N GLU A 311 8.74 -6.56 -7.06
CA GLU A 311 8.37 -7.46 -8.17
C GLU A 311 7.58 -6.72 -9.24
N VAL A 312 6.52 -6.03 -8.84
CA VAL A 312 5.53 -5.47 -9.78
C VAL A 312 6.13 -4.39 -10.66
N ASP A 313 6.13 -4.63 -11.97
CA ASP A 313 6.52 -3.69 -13.03
C ASP A 313 5.42 -3.57 -14.11
N ASP A 314 4.19 -3.36 -13.72
CA ASP A 314 3.10 -3.14 -14.65
C ASP A 314 3.20 -1.75 -15.28
N ARG A 315 3.36 -1.71 -16.61
CA ARG A 315 3.45 -0.45 -17.38
C ARG A 315 2.13 0.29 -17.46
N GLY A 316 1.03 -0.34 -17.10
CA GLY A 316 -0.29 0.29 -16.95
C GLY A 316 -0.44 1.07 -15.64
N LEU A 317 0.37 0.77 -14.65
CA LEU A 317 0.35 1.44 -13.35
C LEU A 317 1.29 2.65 -13.30
N PRO A 318 0.98 3.66 -12.48
CA PRO A 318 1.85 4.81 -12.25
C PRO A 318 3.18 4.42 -11.57
N ALA A 319 3.19 3.38 -10.73
CA ALA A 319 4.37 2.89 -10.03
C ALA A 319 5.10 1.79 -10.83
N ARG A 320 6.41 1.83 -10.82
CA ARG A 320 7.28 0.89 -11.52
C ARG A 320 8.13 0.12 -10.52
N ALA A 321 8.62 -1.06 -10.93
CA ALA A 321 9.59 -1.83 -10.17
C ALA A 321 10.78 -0.96 -9.76
N ALA A 322 11.25 -1.11 -8.52
CA ALA A 322 12.33 -0.31 -7.97
C ALA A 322 13.20 -1.11 -6.99
N LEU A 323 14.40 -0.61 -6.79
CA LEU A 323 15.25 -1.00 -5.67
C LEU A 323 15.18 0.08 -4.60
N ASN A 324 14.69 -0.25 -3.42
CA ASN A 324 14.73 0.62 -2.26
C ASN A 324 16.02 0.36 -1.48
N ILE A 325 16.79 1.39 -1.20
CA ILE A 325 18.06 1.31 -0.47
C ILE A 325 17.92 2.08 0.84
N TYR A 326 17.95 1.36 1.95
CA TYR A 326 17.82 1.92 3.30
C TYR A 326 19.18 1.96 3.98
N ALA A 327 19.51 3.09 4.59
CA ALA A 327 20.75 3.27 5.33
C ALA A 327 20.49 3.21 6.85
N TYR A 328 21.25 2.38 7.56
CA TYR A 328 21.22 2.33 9.02
C TYR A 328 21.73 3.64 9.62
N GLN A 329 20.93 4.27 10.47
CA GLN A 329 21.23 5.55 11.10
C GLN A 329 20.85 5.55 12.58
N LYS A 330 21.55 6.34 13.39
CA LYS A 330 21.20 6.60 14.78
C LYS A 330 20.23 7.80 14.89
N ALA A 331 19.13 7.75 14.17
CA ALA A 331 18.11 8.78 14.14
C ALA A 331 16.74 8.15 14.42
N ALA A 332 15.77 8.97 14.81
CA ALA A 332 14.38 8.52 14.85
C ALA A 332 13.91 8.12 13.43
N PRO A 333 13.05 7.10 13.30
CA PRO A 333 12.45 6.76 12.03
C PRO A 333 11.73 7.95 11.42
N ALA A 334 11.87 8.13 10.09
CA ALA A 334 11.14 9.16 9.36
C ALA A 334 9.75 8.67 8.90
N TYR A 335 9.53 7.38 8.92
CA TYR A 335 8.27 6.72 8.56
C TYR A 335 7.84 5.74 9.67
N PRO A 336 6.52 5.60 9.95
CA PRO A 336 5.40 6.33 9.35
C PRO A 336 5.32 7.80 9.82
N THR A 337 4.67 8.65 9.01
CA THR A 337 4.39 10.06 9.37
C THR A 337 3.06 10.21 10.11
N ILE A 338 2.15 9.25 9.90
CA ILE A 338 0.84 9.14 10.55
C ILE A 338 0.56 7.67 10.88
N GLN A 339 -0.10 7.42 12.00
CA GLN A 339 -0.52 6.08 12.43
C GLN A 339 -1.82 6.16 13.22
N SER A 340 -2.53 5.04 13.38
CA SER A 340 -3.73 5.00 14.22
C SER A 340 -3.45 4.48 15.64
N ALA A 341 -4.29 4.90 16.56
CA ALA A 341 -4.41 4.29 17.89
C ALA A 341 -5.22 3.00 17.85
N ASP A 342 -5.23 2.27 18.95
CA ASP A 342 -6.10 1.13 19.13
C ASP A 342 -7.50 1.56 19.58
N ARG A 343 -8.50 0.80 19.16
CA ARG A 343 -9.85 0.84 19.71
C ARG A 343 -9.85 0.29 21.15
N ALA A 344 -10.97 0.42 21.84
CA ALA A 344 -11.12 -0.06 23.22
C ALA A 344 -10.95 -1.60 23.36
N ASP A 345 -11.12 -2.34 22.28
CA ASP A 345 -10.90 -3.79 22.22
C ASP A 345 -9.44 -4.19 21.97
N GLY A 346 -8.53 -3.20 21.89
CA GLY A 346 -7.08 -3.41 21.65
C GLY A 346 -6.69 -3.60 20.18
N LYS A 347 -7.63 -3.52 19.25
CA LYS A 347 -7.39 -3.63 17.82
C LYS A 347 -7.13 -2.26 17.20
N PRO A 348 -6.28 -2.14 16.17
CA PRO A 348 -6.04 -0.86 15.52
C PRO A 348 -7.30 -0.31 14.85
N ILE A 349 -7.42 1.02 14.79
CA ILE A 349 -8.35 1.66 13.87
C ILE A 349 -7.79 1.47 12.46
N PRO A 350 -8.40 0.64 11.58
CA PRO A 350 -7.90 0.50 10.22
C PRO A 350 -8.22 1.75 9.42
N TRP A 351 -7.31 2.17 8.58
CA TRP A 351 -7.45 3.36 7.75
C TRP A 351 -6.54 3.26 6.53
N SER A 352 -6.88 3.95 5.49
CA SER A 352 -6.08 4.31 4.31
C SER A 352 -6.86 5.32 3.48
N ALA A 353 -6.40 5.69 2.29
CA ALA A 353 -7.13 6.55 1.36
C ALA A 353 -7.69 7.81 2.06
N LEU A 354 -6.79 8.53 2.76
CA LEU A 354 -7.16 9.81 3.38
C LEU A 354 -7.27 10.88 2.30
N SER A 355 -8.44 11.48 2.21
CA SER A 355 -8.74 12.58 1.33
C SER A 355 -8.74 13.92 2.08
N GLY A 356 -9.84 14.68 2.10
CA GLY A 356 -9.90 16.02 2.70
C GLY A 356 -9.46 16.11 4.17
N MET A 357 -8.89 17.26 4.55
CA MET A 357 -8.45 17.53 5.91
C MET A 357 -8.76 18.96 6.37
N VAL A 358 -9.25 19.13 7.61
CA VAL A 358 -9.51 20.45 8.21
C VAL A 358 -8.96 20.55 9.62
N ALA A 359 -8.36 21.70 9.97
CA ALA A 359 -7.87 21.96 11.32
C ALA A 359 -9.02 22.31 12.29
N ALA A 360 -8.92 21.83 13.53
CA ALA A 360 -9.76 22.30 14.63
C ALA A 360 -9.50 23.79 14.90
N PRO A 361 -10.46 24.53 15.51
CA PRO A 361 -10.32 25.97 15.77
C PRO A 361 -9.14 26.33 16.69
N SER A 362 -8.62 25.35 17.41
CA SER A 362 -7.48 25.53 18.32
C SER A 362 -6.73 24.22 18.53
N GLY A 363 -5.49 24.32 19.01
CA GLY A 363 -4.64 23.17 19.31
C GLY A 363 -4.02 22.53 18.06
N ASN A 364 -3.70 21.25 18.19
CA ASN A 364 -3.01 20.45 17.17
C ASN A 364 -3.89 19.27 16.70
N THR A 365 -5.18 19.48 16.63
CA THR A 365 -6.13 18.49 16.11
C THR A 365 -6.53 18.85 14.70
N VAL A 366 -6.55 17.87 13.82
CA VAL A 366 -7.19 17.95 12.50
C VAL A 366 -8.23 16.86 12.36
N TYR A 367 -9.22 17.11 11.49
CA TYR A 367 -10.20 16.10 11.06
C TYR A 367 -9.92 15.75 9.63
N ALA A 368 -10.01 14.47 9.30
CA ALA A 368 -9.81 13.95 7.95
C ALA A 368 -10.93 12.98 7.58
N VAL A 369 -11.16 12.75 6.30
CA VAL A 369 -12.12 11.77 5.78
C VAL A 369 -11.39 10.71 4.98
N ASP A 370 -11.98 9.50 4.88
CA ASP A 370 -11.62 8.49 3.89
C ASP A 370 -12.49 8.67 2.63
N ASP A 371 -11.93 8.35 1.48
CA ASP A 371 -12.60 8.41 0.18
C ASP A 371 -13.55 7.23 -0.06
N SER A 372 -14.00 7.03 -1.31
CA SER A 372 -14.87 5.93 -1.74
C SER A 372 -14.21 4.55 -1.71
N PHE A 373 -12.93 4.46 -1.42
CA PHE A 373 -12.25 3.17 -1.24
C PHE A 373 -12.90 2.36 -0.11
N PHE A 374 -13.37 3.06 0.95
CA PHE A 374 -14.09 2.44 2.05
C PHE A 374 -15.58 2.67 2.00
N ARG A 375 -16.35 1.65 2.42
CA ARG A 375 -17.77 1.79 2.76
C ARG A 375 -17.92 2.25 4.20
N ALA A 376 -19.12 2.76 4.53
CA ALA A 376 -19.40 3.29 5.85
C ALA A 376 -18.41 4.40 6.25
N ASN A 377 -18.26 5.39 5.37
CA ASN A 377 -17.29 6.47 5.47
C ASN A 377 -17.23 7.12 6.85
N ARG A 378 -16.04 7.62 7.17
CA ARG A 378 -15.69 8.07 8.52
C ARG A 378 -15.06 9.44 8.51
N ILE A 379 -15.20 10.12 9.64
CA ILE A 379 -14.41 11.30 9.98
C ILE A 379 -13.40 10.88 11.05
N PHE A 380 -12.13 11.02 10.77
CA PHE A 380 -11.05 10.72 11.72
C PHE A 380 -10.67 11.96 12.51
N THR A 381 -10.40 11.77 13.81
CA THR A 381 -9.77 12.81 14.66
C THR A 381 -8.29 12.50 14.77
N VAL A 382 -7.44 13.39 14.27
CA VAL A 382 -5.99 13.20 14.18
C VAL A 382 -5.27 14.20 15.08
N ASP A 383 -4.43 13.71 15.99
CA ASP A 383 -3.51 14.50 16.79
C ASP A 383 -2.21 14.71 16.02
N VAL A 384 -2.03 15.91 15.49
CA VAL A 384 -0.82 16.31 14.80
C VAL A 384 0.20 17.00 15.72
N GLY A 385 -0.04 17.03 17.02
CA GLY A 385 0.91 17.55 18.02
C GLY A 385 2.05 16.59 18.37
N VAL A 386 1.98 15.36 17.89
CA VAL A 386 2.98 14.29 18.09
C VAL A 386 3.57 13.84 16.77
N THR A 387 4.68 13.11 16.82
CA THR A 387 5.35 12.54 15.64
C THR A 387 5.67 11.07 15.90
N PRO A 388 5.17 10.14 15.05
CA PRO A 388 4.19 10.35 13.98
C PRO A 388 2.87 10.91 14.51
N ALA A 389 2.09 11.58 13.64
CA ALA A 389 0.73 12.00 13.97
C ALA A 389 -0.14 10.78 14.29
N VAL A 390 -1.19 10.96 15.10
CA VAL A 390 -1.99 9.81 15.56
C VAL A 390 -3.48 10.03 15.30
N ILE A 391 -4.08 9.14 14.52
CA ILE A 391 -5.54 8.99 14.42
C ILE A 391 -6.03 8.45 15.76
N ARG A 392 -6.72 9.29 16.54
CA ARG A 392 -7.19 8.98 17.90
C ARG A 392 -8.54 8.29 17.93
N SER A 393 -9.41 8.64 16.98
CA SER A 393 -10.77 8.11 16.90
C SER A 393 -11.32 8.22 15.49
N GLU A 394 -12.38 7.46 15.25
CA GLU A 394 -13.17 7.46 14.03
C GLU A 394 -14.65 7.72 14.37
N LEU A 395 -15.34 8.46 13.52
CA LEU A 395 -16.75 8.79 13.63
C LEU A 395 -17.44 8.40 12.32
N ARG A 396 -18.34 7.43 12.35
CA ARG A 396 -19.09 7.01 11.15
C ARG A 396 -20.10 8.06 10.74
N ILE A 397 -20.23 8.30 9.44
CA ILE A 397 -21.25 9.15 8.88
C ILE A 397 -22.52 8.32 8.69
N THR A 398 -23.67 8.86 9.14
CA THR A 398 -24.95 8.13 9.12
C THR A 398 -26.10 9.00 8.63
N ASP A 399 -27.05 8.39 7.93
CA ASP A 399 -28.35 8.99 7.57
C ASP A 399 -29.46 8.58 8.58
N ALA A 400 -29.14 8.68 9.89
CA ALA A 400 -30.06 8.27 10.95
C ALA A 400 -31.43 8.96 10.92
N ASN A 401 -31.49 10.17 10.35
CA ASN A 401 -32.70 10.99 10.23
C ASN A 401 -33.36 10.91 8.84
N ASP A 402 -32.95 9.99 7.99
CA ASP A 402 -33.46 9.82 6.60
C ASP A 402 -33.35 11.12 5.74
N VAL A 403 -32.35 11.96 5.97
CA VAL A 403 -32.15 13.22 5.22
C VAL A 403 -31.69 12.95 3.80
N LEU A 404 -30.66 12.11 3.63
CA LEU A 404 -30.15 11.67 2.33
C LEU A 404 -31.22 10.86 1.59
N LYS A 405 -31.91 9.95 2.27
CA LYS A 405 -33.03 9.20 1.72
C LYS A 405 -34.16 10.10 1.24
N THR A 406 -34.50 11.17 2.00
CA THR A 406 -35.53 12.13 1.61
C THR A 406 -35.10 12.93 0.39
N PHE A 407 -33.84 13.35 0.33
CA PHE A 407 -33.25 13.95 -0.86
C PHE A 407 -33.37 13.02 -2.07
N GLY A 408 -33.01 11.73 -1.91
CA GLY A 408 -33.14 10.72 -2.96
C GLY A 408 -34.56 10.62 -3.52
N ALA A 409 -35.57 10.72 -2.68
CA ALA A 409 -36.96 10.69 -3.14
C ALA A 409 -37.38 11.88 -4.02
N THR A 410 -36.59 12.96 -4.08
CA THR A 410 -36.83 14.10 -4.99
C THR A 410 -36.25 13.87 -6.39
N LEU A 411 -35.40 12.87 -6.57
CA LEU A 411 -34.74 12.54 -7.81
C LEU A 411 -35.66 11.75 -8.75
N PRO A 412 -35.32 11.64 -10.05
CA PRO A 412 -36.04 10.78 -10.98
C PRO A 412 -36.12 9.33 -10.47
N ALA A 413 -37.24 8.66 -10.76
CA ALA A 413 -37.32 7.22 -10.58
C ALA A 413 -36.30 6.53 -11.48
N ALA A 414 -35.75 5.41 -11.00
CA ALA A 414 -34.76 4.61 -11.73
C ALA A 414 -35.21 4.29 -13.17
N LYS A 415 -34.34 4.56 -14.14
CA LYS A 415 -34.61 4.28 -15.55
C LYS A 415 -33.47 3.59 -16.26
N ASP A 416 -32.45 4.34 -16.54
CA ASP A 416 -31.26 3.92 -17.23
C ASP A 416 -30.09 4.70 -16.59
N ASN A 417 -28.93 4.20 -16.63
CA ASN A 417 -27.76 4.83 -16.00
C ASN A 417 -27.32 6.13 -16.70
N GLN A 418 -28.26 6.98 -17.12
CA GLN A 418 -27.98 8.26 -17.77
C GLN A 418 -27.99 9.45 -16.80
N ALA A 419 -28.62 9.28 -15.64
CA ALA A 419 -28.73 10.30 -14.61
C ALA A 419 -28.67 9.63 -13.24
N PHE A 420 -28.20 10.37 -12.24
CA PHE A 420 -28.26 9.98 -10.83
C PHE A 420 -29.72 9.94 -10.38
N ASP A 421 -30.15 8.83 -9.79
CA ASP A 421 -31.55 8.55 -9.51
C ASP A 421 -31.81 8.02 -8.09
N GLN A 422 -33.05 7.67 -7.80
CA GLN A 422 -33.46 7.15 -6.48
C GLN A 422 -32.74 5.86 -6.10
N THR A 423 -32.41 5.00 -7.06
CA THR A 423 -31.71 3.73 -6.80
C THR A 423 -30.27 3.97 -6.38
N ASP A 424 -29.60 4.95 -7.00
CA ASP A 424 -28.23 5.31 -6.65
C ASP A 424 -28.16 5.81 -5.20
N VAL A 425 -29.05 6.71 -4.80
CA VAL A 425 -29.08 7.17 -3.39
C VAL A 425 -29.43 6.02 -2.43
N ALA A 426 -30.36 5.15 -2.81
CA ALA A 426 -30.68 4.01 -1.97
C ALA A 426 -29.49 3.07 -1.76
N ALA A 427 -28.64 2.90 -2.79
CA ALA A 427 -27.41 2.10 -2.71
C ALA A 427 -26.32 2.75 -1.83
N MET A 428 -26.35 4.07 -1.65
CA MET A 428 -25.42 4.77 -0.76
C MET A 428 -25.73 4.55 0.72
N ILE A 429 -26.89 4.02 1.10
CA ILE A 429 -27.34 3.93 2.49
C ILE A 429 -27.33 2.45 2.92
N ASN A 430 -26.46 2.10 3.86
CA ASN A 430 -26.37 0.75 4.40
C ASN A 430 -27.56 0.44 5.35
N ALA A 431 -27.77 -0.83 5.65
CA ALA A 431 -28.87 -1.28 6.52
C ALA A 431 -28.78 -0.69 7.94
N ASP A 432 -27.59 -0.42 8.43
CA ASP A 432 -27.32 0.21 9.73
C ASP A 432 -27.32 1.74 9.68
N LYS A 433 -27.76 2.32 8.56
CA LYS A 433 -27.79 3.75 8.28
C LYS A 433 -26.44 4.42 8.09
N THR A 434 -25.32 3.71 8.11
CA THR A 434 -24.06 4.26 7.61
C THR A 434 -24.15 4.52 6.11
N VAL A 435 -23.29 5.39 5.58
CA VAL A 435 -23.37 5.80 4.18
C VAL A 435 -22.08 5.52 3.43
N ASN A 436 -22.23 5.24 2.14
CA ASN A 436 -21.14 5.04 1.18
C ASN A 436 -21.13 6.26 0.25
N LEU A 437 -20.29 7.21 0.54
CA LEU A 437 -20.04 8.45 -0.21
C LEU A 437 -18.71 8.32 -0.94
N ASP A 438 -18.33 9.39 -1.60
CA ASP A 438 -16.99 9.63 -2.14
C ASP A 438 -16.43 10.92 -1.53
N PRO A 439 -16.04 10.92 -0.23
CA PRO A 439 -15.68 12.13 0.47
C PRO A 439 -14.30 12.62 0.04
N GLU A 440 -14.24 13.76 -0.63
CA GLU A 440 -13.01 14.39 -1.11
C GLU A 440 -12.62 15.65 -0.31
N GLY A 441 -13.55 16.23 0.41
CA GLY A 441 -13.27 17.42 1.20
C GLY A 441 -14.04 17.51 2.50
N ILE A 442 -13.46 18.16 3.49
CA ILE A 442 -14.08 18.40 4.79
C ILE A 442 -13.84 19.85 5.26
N SER A 443 -14.88 20.50 5.79
CA SER A 443 -14.79 21.80 6.45
C SER A 443 -15.50 21.78 7.78
N LEU A 444 -15.08 22.61 8.72
CA LEU A 444 -15.88 22.88 9.92
C LEU A 444 -17.13 23.65 9.52
N ALA A 445 -18.29 23.26 10.04
CA ALA A 445 -19.53 24.00 9.88
C ALA A 445 -19.68 25.04 11.00
N SER A 446 -19.94 26.31 10.66
CA SER A 446 -20.16 27.38 11.64
C SER A 446 -21.34 27.10 12.58
N ALA A 447 -22.31 26.33 12.10
CA ALA A 447 -23.46 25.82 12.88
C ALA A 447 -23.12 24.61 13.76
N GLY A 448 -21.86 24.19 13.79
CA GLY A 448 -21.37 22.98 14.47
C GLY A 448 -21.40 21.74 13.60
N GLY A 449 -20.41 20.84 13.83
CA GLY A 449 -20.17 19.66 12.97
C GLY A 449 -19.35 20.02 11.74
N PHE A 450 -19.67 19.39 10.60
CA PHE A 450 -18.83 19.41 9.40
C PHE A 450 -19.66 19.61 8.14
N TRP A 451 -19.04 20.18 7.11
CA TRP A 451 -19.44 20.03 5.72
C TRP A 451 -18.51 19.03 5.05
N ILE A 452 -19.08 18.09 4.31
CA ILE A 452 -18.37 17.09 3.52
C ILE A 452 -18.69 17.34 2.06
N ALA A 453 -17.68 17.42 1.21
CA ALA A 453 -17.84 17.35 -0.23
C ALA A 453 -17.72 15.88 -0.65
N SER A 454 -18.71 15.36 -1.36
CA SER A 454 -18.70 14.03 -1.95
C SER A 454 -18.59 14.17 -3.47
N GLU A 455 -17.61 13.52 -4.08
CA GLU A 455 -17.39 13.58 -5.51
C GLU A 455 -18.54 12.90 -6.27
N GLY A 456 -18.91 13.48 -7.40
CA GLY A 456 -19.78 12.86 -8.38
C GLY A 456 -18.96 12.21 -9.48
N ALA A 457 -19.30 10.98 -9.82
CA ALA A 457 -18.66 10.24 -10.88
C ALA A 457 -19.63 9.85 -11.99
N GLY A 458 -19.10 9.85 -13.23
CA GLY A 458 -19.73 9.21 -14.38
C GLY A 458 -18.87 8.07 -14.89
N SER A 459 -19.48 7.04 -15.48
CA SER A 459 -18.75 5.91 -16.06
C SER A 459 -18.00 6.27 -17.34
N LYS A 460 -18.18 7.47 -17.86
CA LYS A 460 -17.55 7.96 -19.08
C LYS A 460 -16.79 9.25 -18.85
N THR A 461 -15.74 9.44 -19.63
CA THR A 461 -14.94 10.66 -19.62
C THR A 461 -15.72 11.85 -20.20
N ALA A 462 -15.27 13.07 -19.92
CA ALA A 462 -15.77 14.27 -20.61
C ALA A 462 -15.75 14.07 -22.12
N TYR A 463 -16.71 14.65 -22.79
CA TYR A 463 -16.82 14.64 -24.26
C TYR A 463 -17.41 13.36 -24.90
N GLU A 464 -17.72 12.35 -24.12
CA GLU A 464 -18.46 11.19 -24.62
C GLU A 464 -19.97 11.42 -24.55
N THR A 465 -20.69 10.94 -25.57
CA THR A 465 -22.15 10.96 -25.57
C THR A 465 -22.72 9.80 -24.78
N GLY A 466 -23.90 9.98 -24.16
CA GLY A 466 -24.59 8.91 -23.44
C GLY A 466 -23.84 8.41 -22.22
N ARG A 467 -23.25 9.30 -21.45
CA ARG A 467 -22.55 8.97 -20.20
C ARG A 467 -23.50 8.44 -19.13
N ASN A 468 -23.02 7.49 -18.34
CA ASN A 468 -23.69 7.06 -17.13
C ASN A 468 -23.20 7.91 -15.96
N ILE A 469 -24.11 8.44 -15.17
CA ILE A 469 -23.81 9.13 -13.93
C ILE A 469 -24.16 8.18 -12.79
N THR A 470 -23.17 7.74 -12.04
CA THR A 470 -23.31 6.75 -10.96
C THR A 470 -23.27 7.38 -9.58
N SER A 471 -22.76 8.61 -9.46
CA SER A 471 -22.82 9.40 -8.23
C SER A 471 -22.94 10.88 -8.56
N ALA A 472 -23.57 11.66 -7.66
CA ALA A 472 -23.72 13.10 -7.81
C ALA A 472 -22.74 13.85 -6.91
N ASN A 473 -22.37 15.06 -7.36
CA ASN A 473 -21.64 16.00 -6.52
C ASN A 473 -22.55 16.54 -5.43
N LEU A 474 -22.29 16.18 -4.18
CA LEU A 474 -23.10 16.54 -3.01
C LEU A 474 -22.27 17.27 -1.96
N LEU A 475 -22.88 18.25 -1.31
CA LEU A 475 -22.39 18.79 -0.05
C LEU A 475 -23.30 18.32 1.07
N LEU A 476 -22.72 17.67 2.07
CA LEU A 476 -23.46 17.11 3.18
C LEU A 476 -23.07 17.85 4.46
N ARG A 477 -24.04 18.41 5.18
CA ARG A 477 -23.81 18.91 6.53
C ARG A 477 -23.99 17.75 7.51
N VAL A 478 -22.93 17.46 8.25
CA VAL A 478 -22.87 16.36 9.20
C VAL A 478 -22.70 16.94 10.60
N SER A 479 -23.49 16.48 11.57
CA SER A 479 -23.38 16.93 12.95
C SER A 479 -22.07 16.43 13.61
N ALA A 480 -21.71 16.99 14.76
CA ALA A 480 -20.60 16.48 15.57
C ALA A 480 -20.77 15.02 16.06
N ALA A 481 -21.97 14.45 15.91
CA ALA A 481 -22.26 13.04 16.20
C ALA A 481 -22.27 12.15 14.92
N GLY A 482 -21.82 12.67 13.78
CA GLY A 482 -21.78 11.90 12.53
C GLY A 482 -23.11 11.79 11.78
N VAL A 483 -24.15 12.53 12.17
CA VAL A 483 -25.49 12.41 11.56
C VAL A 483 -25.67 13.46 10.47
N ILE A 484 -26.06 13.04 9.26
CA ILE A 484 -26.41 13.92 8.14
C ILE A 484 -27.62 14.79 8.52
N GLN A 485 -27.50 16.09 8.30
CA GLN A 485 -28.52 17.09 8.64
C GLN A 485 -29.02 17.88 7.43
N GLU A 486 -28.22 18.01 6.37
CA GLU A 486 -28.58 18.72 5.15
C GLU A 486 -27.82 18.13 3.98
N VAL A 487 -28.45 18.08 2.81
CA VAL A 487 -27.84 17.71 1.53
C VAL A 487 -28.07 18.84 0.54
N VAL A 488 -26.99 19.27 -0.12
CA VAL A 488 -27.04 20.31 -1.17
C VAL A 488 -26.46 19.69 -2.44
N SER A 489 -27.19 19.80 -3.55
CA SER A 489 -26.76 19.38 -4.89
C SER A 489 -26.51 20.59 -5.79
N LEU A 490 -25.76 20.34 -6.86
CA LEU A 490 -25.63 21.33 -7.95
C LEU A 490 -26.94 21.53 -8.69
N PRO A 491 -27.16 22.72 -9.31
CA PRO A 491 -28.28 22.92 -10.23
C PRO A 491 -28.25 21.92 -11.39
N ASP A 492 -29.42 21.46 -11.84
CA ASP A 492 -29.56 20.48 -12.93
C ASP A 492 -28.81 20.87 -14.20
N ALA A 493 -28.81 22.15 -14.57
CA ALA A 493 -28.10 22.64 -15.74
C ALA A 493 -26.57 22.51 -15.61
N VAL A 494 -26.03 22.53 -14.39
CA VAL A 494 -24.60 22.31 -14.11
C VAL A 494 -24.30 20.84 -14.05
N ASN A 495 -25.15 20.05 -13.36
CA ASN A 495 -25.01 18.58 -13.32
C ASN A 495 -25.05 17.97 -14.73
N ALA A 496 -25.83 18.54 -15.65
CA ALA A 496 -25.86 18.09 -17.05
C ALA A 496 -24.53 18.20 -17.78
N LEU A 497 -23.60 19.00 -17.28
CA LEU A 497 -22.22 19.12 -17.82
C LEU A 497 -21.24 18.15 -17.14
N GLN A 498 -21.67 17.46 -16.09
CA GLN A 498 -20.80 16.56 -15.34
C GLN A 498 -20.18 15.51 -16.26
N ALA A 499 -18.88 15.35 -16.09
CA ALA A 499 -18.15 14.24 -16.64
C ALA A 499 -17.62 13.40 -15.48
N ARG A 500 -16.40 12.92 -15.54
CA ARG A 500 -15.63 12.47 -14.39
C ARG A 500 -14.98 13.70 -13.72
N TYR A 501 -14.43 13.58 -12.51
CA TYR A 501 -13.67 14.62 -11.82
C TYR A 501 -14.55 15.77 -11.27
N GLY A 502 -15.27 15.47 -10.19
CA GLY A 502 -16.25 16.34 -9.56
C GLY A 502 -15.71 17.21 -8.42
N PHE A 503 -16.44 17.20 -7.31
CA PHE A 503 -16.08 17.93 -6.10
C PHE A 503 -14.85 17.30 -5.44
N GLU A 504 -13.94 18.18 -5.07
CA GLU A 504 -12.77 17.89 -4.25
C GLU A 504 -12.93 18.60 -2.89
N GLY A 505 -12.00 19.47 -2.53
CA GLY A 505 -12.06 20.20 -1.28
C GLY A 505 -13.27 21.11 -1.10
N VAL A 506 -13.67 21.33 0.15
CA VAL A 506 -14.70 22.28 0.56
C VAL A 506 -14.23 23.14 1.72
N ALA A 507 -14.55 24.45 1.69
CA ALA A 507 -14.26 25.37 2.77
C ALA A 507 -15.46 26.27 3.07
N GLU A 508 -15.94 26.29 4.33
CA GLU A 508 -16.91 27.29 4.78
C GLU A 508 -16.22 28.60 5.15
N SER A 509 -16.67 29.70 4.59
CA SER A 509 -16.19 31.04 4.94
C SER A 509 -17.30 32.08 4.72
N ASN A 510 -17.50 32.95 5.72
CA ASN A 510 -18.46 34.07 5.63
C ASN A 510 -19.89 33.66 5.17
N GLY A 511 -20.41 32.53 5.69
CA GLY A 511 -21.74 32.03 5.34
C GLY A 511 -21.87 31.45 3.92
N LYS A 512 -20.74 31.08 3.31
CA LYS A 512 -20.66 30.44 2.00
C LYS A 512 -19.82 29.19 2.06
N LEU A 513 -20.19 28.19 1.23
CA LEU A 513 -19.33 27.03 0.94
C LEU A 513 -18.59 27.30 -0.36
N VAL A 514 -17.30 27.18 -0.34
CA VAL A 514 -16.43 27.32 -1.51
C VAL A 514 -15.84 25.95 -1.81
N VAL A 515 -16.05 25.46 -3.02
CA VAL A 515 -15.76 24.09 -3.44
C VAL A 515 -14.84 24.11 -4.65
N ALA A 516 -13.76 23.36 -4.60
CA ALA A 516 -12.92 23.10 -5.76
C ALA A 516 -13.51 21.96 -6.58
N MET A 517 -13.55 22.11 -7.89
CA MET A 517 -13.87 21.01 -8.83
C MET A 517 -12.57 20.57 -9.49
N GLN A 518 -12.34 19.26 -9.57
CA GLN A 518 -11.02 18.74 -9.94
C GLN A 518 -10.58 19.22 -11.33
N ARG A 519 -11.47 19.08 -12.33
CA ARG A 519 -11.16 19.40 -13.72
C ARG A 519 -12.33 20.08 -14.45
N ALA A 520 -12.03 20.58 -15.64
CA ALA A 520 -13.04 21.13 -16.55
C ALA A 520 -14.07 20.05 -16.95
N TRP A 521 -15.34 20.44 -16.99
CA TRP A 521 -16.44 19.59 -17.42
C TRP A 521 -16.76 19.78 -18.91
N LEU A 522 -17.81 19.10 -19.39
CA LEU A 522 -18.18 19.07 -20.80
C LEU A 522 -18.31 20.48 -21.40
N GLY A 523 -17.53 20.75 -22.44
CA GLY A 523 -17.52 22.04 -23.13
C GLY A 523 -16.71 23.15 -22.46
N GLU A 524 -16.02 22.84 -21.34
CA GLU A 524 -15.20 23.78 -20.60
C GLU A 524 -13.71 23.53 -20.80
N THR A 525 -12.90 24.56 -20.54
CA THR A 525 -11.43 24.50 -20.65
C THR A 525 -10.72 24.69 -19.31
N MET A 526 -11.45 25.09 -18.27
CA MET A 526 -10.94 25.33 -16.91
C MET A 526 -11.89 24.72 -15.90
N PRO A 527 -11.39 24.17 -14.77
CA PRO A 527 -12.24 23.75 -13.66
C PRO A 527 -12.90 24.94 -13.00
N ARG A 528 -13.95 24.66 -12.25
CA ARG A 528 -14.69 25.68 -11.49
C ARG A 528 -14.27 25.71 -10.03
N ILE A 529 -14.33 26.91 -9.45
CA ILE A 529 -14.53 27.12 -8.01
C ILE A 529 -16.01 27.46 -7.84
N ALA A 530 -16.76 26.55 -7.24
CA ALA A 530 -18.18 26.72 -6.99
C ALA A 530 -18.40 27.38 -5.62
N VAL A 531 -19.34 28.31 -5.52
CA VAL A 531 -19.67 29.06 -4.31
C VAL A 531 -21.16 28.93 -4.03
N TYR A 532 -21.52 28.30 -2.90
CA TYR A 532 -22.89 28.18 -2.45
C TYR A 532 -23.16 29.11 -1.26
N ASP A 533 -24.11 30.00 -1.41
CA ASP A 533 -24.54 30.91 -0.33
C ASP A 533 -25.51 30.16 0.61
N LEU A 534 -25.13 29.99 1.85
CA LEU A 534 -25.91 29.25 2.85
C LEU A 534 -27.22 29.93 3.24
N THR A 535 -27.34 31.25 3.04
CA THR A 535 -28.55 32.02 3.35
C THR A 535 -29.46 32.14 2.13
N ALA A 536 -28.90 32.58 1.00
CA ALA A 536 -29.66 32.77 -0.23
C ALA A 536 -29.99 31.46 -0.95
N LYS A 537 -29.29 30.36 -0.62
CA LYS A 537 -29.42 29.04 -1.25
C LYS A 537 -29.19 29.09 -2.76
N THR A 538 -28.20 29.86 -3.18
CA THR A 538 -27.84 30.07 -4.59
C THR A 538 -26.39 29.74 -4.86
N TRP A 539 -26.13 29.33 -6.09
CA TRP A 539 -24.81 29.04 -6.57
C TRP A 539 -24.23 30.18 -7.42
N GLN A 540 -22.91 30.38 -7.32
CA GLN A 540 -22.06 31.13 -8.22
C GLN A 540 -20.87 30.27 -8.65
N PHE A 541 -20.37 30.50 -9.85
CA PHE A 541 -19.26 29.70 -10.39
C PHE A 541 -18.18 30.62 -10.95
N HIS A 542 -16.93 30.31 -10.63
CA HIS A 542 -15.77 31.03 -11.13
C HIS A 542 -14.84 30.04 -11.82
N PHE A 543 -14.14 30.42 -12.86
CA PHE A 543 -13.15 29.57 -13.53
C PHE A 543 -11.77 29.71 -12.92
N TYR A 544 -11.10 28.60 -12.72
CA TYR A 544 -9.75 28.56 -12.17
C TYR A 544 -8.74 28.25 -13.29
N PRO A 545 -7.71 29.12 -13.53
CA PRO A 545 -6.73 28.92 -14.59
C PRO A 545 -5.64 27.93 -14.12
N LEU A 546 -5.73 26.66 -14.54
CA LEU A 546 -4.72 25.65 -14.25
C LEU A 546 -3.38 25.96 -14.94
N ASP A 547 -2.28 25.55 -14.33
CA ASP A 547 -1.00 25.46 -15.02
C ASP A 547 -1.05 24.39 -16.12
N PRO A 548 -0.34 24.57 -17.24
CA PRO A 548 -0.29 23.56 -18.29
C PRO A 548 0.45 22.31 -17.81
N ALA A 549 -0.03 21.11 -18.19
CA ALA A 549 0.67 19.87 -17.95
C ALA A 549 2.04 19.88 -18.66
N THR A 550 3.09 19.52 -17.97
CA THR A 550 4.48 19.59 -18.46
C THR A 550 5.22 18.27 -18.40
N SER A 551 4.57 17.19 -17.97
CA SER A 551 5.18 15.86 -18.00
C SER A 551 5.40 15.39 -19.44
N PRO A 552 6.57 14.81 -19.78
CA PRO A 552 6.83 14.26 -21.12
C PRO A 552 5.95 13.04 -21.43
N ASN A 553 5.39 12.41 -20.41
CA ASN A 553 4.54 11.24 -20.55
C ASN A 553 3.03 11.58 -20.56
N GLY A 554 2.67 12.83 -20.85
CA GLY A 554 1.28 13.28 -20.93
C GLY A 554 0.70 13.58 -19.56
N GLY A 555 -0.54 13.11 -19.33
CA GLY A 555 -1.26 13.37 -18.08
C GLY A 555 -2.04 14.67 -18.08
N TRP A 556 -2.54 15.05 -16.90
CA TRP A 556 -3.36 16.22 -16.70
C TRP A 556 -3.01 16.92 -15.39
N VAL A 557 -3.48 18.17 -15.26
CA VAL A 557 -3.41 18.98 -14.02
C VAL A 557 -4.82 19.23 -13.54
N GLY A 558 -5.03 19.17 -12.23
CA GLY A 558 -6.32 19.41 -11.58
C GLY A 558 -6.15 20.01 -10.20
N LEU A 559 -7.29 20.29 -9.58
CA LEU A 559 -7.40 20.72 -8.19
C LEU A 559 -7.67 19.48 -7.32
N SER A 560 -7.21 19.47 -6.09
CA SER A 560 -7.51 18.38 -5.16
C SER A 560 -7.87 18.83 -3.75
N GLU A 561 -7.73 20.12 -3.41
CA GLU A 561 -8.19 20.59 -2.10
C GLU A 561 -8.32 22.12 -2.09
N ILE A 562 -9.20 22.63 -1.22
CA ILE A 562 -9.32 24.05 -0.92
C ILE A 562 -9.57 24.29 0.57
N THR A 563 -8.80 25.18 1.19
CA THR A 563 -8.99 25.55 2.59
C THR A 563 -9.06 27.06 2.80
N ALA A 564 -9.90 27.52 3.73
CA ALA A 564 -10.13 28.94 3.98
C ALA A 564 -8.98 29.60 4.75
N LEU A 565 -8.54 30.78 4.30
CA LEU A 565 -7.58 31.64 4.97
C LEU A 565 -8.24 32.85 5.66
N GLY A 566 -9.58 32.94 5.61
CA GLY A 566 -10.33 34.12 6.03
C GLY A 566 -10.30 35.26 5.01
N ASN A 567 -11.19 36.26 5.17
CA ASN A 567 -11.30 37.45 4.32
C ASN A 567 -11.44 37.10 2.82
N ASN A 568 -12.29 36.12 2.49
CA ASN A 568 -12.54 35.61 1.12
C ASN A 568 -11.29 35.06 0.40
N ARG A 569 -10.22 34.74 1.13
CA ARG A 569 -9.01 34.13 0.58
C ARG A 569 -8.97 32.66 0.90
N PHE A 570 -8.45 31.88 -0.05
CA PHE A 570 -8.38 30.43 0.04
C PHE A 570 -7.02 29.95 -0.46
N LEU A 571 -6.55 28.85 0.12
CA LEU A 571 -5.40 28.09 -0.35
C LEU A 571 -5.91 26.87 -1.12
N VAL A 572 -5.35 26.62 -2.30
CA VAL A 572 -5.77 25.58 -3.23
C VAL A 572 -4.60 24.70 -3.56
N VAL A 573 -4.80 23.38 -3.57
CA VAL A 573 -3.85 22.40 -4.09
C VAL A 573 -4.08 22.22 -5.58
N GLU A 574 -3.03 22.43 -6.37
CA GLU A 574 -2.99 22.14 -7.80
C GLU A 574 -1.92 21.10 -8.07
N ARG A 575 -2.30 19.97 -8.67
CA ARG A 575 -1.40 18.86 -8.93
C ARG A 575 -1.58 18.24 -10.31
N ASP A 576 -0.51 17.65 -10.85
CA ASP A 576 -0.61 16.68 -11.94
C ASP A 576 -0.95 15.28 -11.40
N ASN A 577 -1.38 14.40 -12.31
CA ASN A 577 -1.70 12.99 -12.03
C ASN A 577 -0.50 12.05 -12.23
N HIS A 578 0.67 12.50 -11.86
CA HIS A 578 1.89 11.71 -11.96
C HIS A 578 2.57 11.52 -10.61
N ASN A 579 3.25 10.38 -10.46
CA ASN A 579 4.13 10.07 -9.36
C ASN A 579 5.60 9.95 -9.82
N GLY A 580 6.51 9.71 -8.88
CA GLY A 580 7.91 9.40 -9.12
C GLY A 580 8.60 10.40 -10.05
N PRO A 581 9.34 9.90 -11.06
CA PRO A 581 10.13 10.76 -11.96
C PRO A 581 9.27 11.56 -12.95
N ASP A 582 8.01 11.23 -13.14
CA ASP A 582 7.10 11.89 -14.09
C ASP A 582 6.34 13.07 -13.50
N ALA A 583 6.25 13.15 -12.17
CA ALA A 583 5.62 14.26 -11.47
C ALA A 583 6.34 15.58 -11.73
N ARG A 584 5.59 16.65 -12.01
CA ARG A 584 6.09 18.00 -12.33
C ARG A 584 5.40 19.10 -11.55
N ILE A 585 4.11 18.94 -11.23
CA ILE A 585 3.29 19.99 -10.65
C ILE A 585 2.63 19.47 -9.38
N LYS A 586 3.09 19.99 -8.25
CA LYS A 586 2.49 19.82 -6.91
C LYS A 586 2.64 21.18 -6.22
N ARG A 587 1.58 22.01 -6.22
CA ARG A 587 1.69 23.42 -5.86
C ARG A 587 0.54 23.88 -4.98
N LEU A 588 0.85 24.83 -4.07
CA LEU A 588 -0.14 25.60 -3.32
C LEU A 588 -0.30 26.97 -3.94
N TYR A 589 -1.53 27.29 -4.30
CA TYR A 589 -1.90 28.61 -4.80
C TYR A 589 -2.87 29.30 -3.84
N ARG A 590 -2.77 30.61 -3.72
CA ARG A 590 -3.76 31.46 -3.05
C ARG A 590 -4.66 32.09 -4.10
N ILE A 591 -5.98 32.03 -3.85
CA ILE A 591 -7.00 32.77 -4.59
C ILE A 591 -7.73 33.74 -3.66
N ASP A 592 -8.32 34.79 -4.22
CA ASP A 592 -9.14 35.79 -3.52
C ASP A 592 -10.45 35.97 -4.27
N LEU A 593 -11.57 35.74 -3.59
CA LEU A 593 -12.92 35.89 -4.14
C LEU A 593 -13.51 37.29 -3.92
N THR A 594 -12.76 38.25 -3.35
CA THR A 594 -13.22 39.62 -3.14
C THR A 594 -13.45 40.30 -4.48
N GLY A 595 -14.70 40.67 -4.74
CA GLY A 595 -15.08 41.33 -6.01
C GLY A 595 -15.15 40.39 -7.23
N ALA A 596 -14.99 39.05 -7.01
CA ALA A 596 -15.17 38.10 -8.09
C ALA A 596 -16.62 38.08 -8.61
N THR A 597 -16.77 38.01 -9.93
CA THR A 597 -18.09 37.98 -10.59
C THR A 597 -18.42 36.58 -11.05
N ASP A 598 -19.70 36.22 -11.01
CA ASP A 598 -20.18 34.94 -11.53
C ASP A 598 -19.77 34.75 -13.00
N GLY A 599 -19.26 33.56 -13.36
CA GLY A 599 -18.69 33.25 -14.68
C GLY A 599 -17.32 33.86 -14.96
N GLY A 600 -16.74 34.63 -14.03
CA GLY A 600 -15.43 35.25 -14.20
C GLY A 600 -14.27 34.27 -13.94
N THR A 601 -13.10 34.57 -14.55
CA THR A 601 -11.88 33.83 -14.30
C THR A 601 -11.13 34.43 -13.11
N LEU A 602 -10.72 33.57 -12.17
CA LEU A 602 -9.96 33.97 -10.98
C LEU A 602 -8.49 34.22 -11.33
N SER A 603 -7.84 35.03 -10.50
CA SER A 603 -6.38 35.10 -10.45
C SER A 603 -5.85 34.24 -9.31
N LYS A 604 -4.68 33.63 -9.51
CA LYS A 604 -3.98 32.83 -8.48
C LYS A 604 -2.57 33.36 -8.23
N THR A 605 -2.10 33.18 -7.01
CA THR A 605 -0.73 33.54 -6.60
C THR A 605 -0.05 32.31 -6.02
N LEU A 606 1.10 31.93 -6.57
CA LEU A 606 1.88 30.79 -6.03
C LEU A 606 2.33 31.09 -4.61
N VAL A 607 2.03 30.19 -3.69
CA VAL A 607 2.48 30.22 -2.30
C VAL A 607 3.70 29.31 -2.12
N ARG A 608 3.64 28.07 -2.65
CA ARG A 608 4.73 27.11 -2.52
C ARG A 608 4.68 26.06 -3.63
N ASP A 609 5.85 25.70 -4.13
CA ASP A 609 6.07 24.48 -4.90
C ASP A 609 6.40 23.34 -3.91
N LEU A 610 5.58 22.30 -3.89
CA LEU A 610 5.70 21.17 -2.96
C LEU A 610 6.63 20.06 -3.46
N MET A 611 7.10 20.13 -4.72
CA MET A 611 8.00 19.12 -5.26
C MET A 611 9.29 18.94 -4.43
N PRO A 612 9.94 20.01 -3.90
CA PRO A 612 11.08 19.87 -2.99
C PRO A 612 10.72 19.17 -1.67
N ASP A 613 9.51 19.43 -1.12
CA ASP A 613 9.07 18.84 0.15
C ASP A 613 8.83 17.33 -0.01
N LEU A 614 8.16 16.91 -1.07
CA LEU A 614 7.92 15.51 -1.40
C LEU A 614 9.23 14.74 -1.68
N ARG A 615 10.19 15.37 -2.34
CA ARG A 615 11.51 14.79 -2.61
C ARG A 615 12.42 14.71 -1.38
N ALA A 616 12.11 15.45 -0.32
CA ALA A 616 12.91 15.45 0.91
C ALA A 616 12.95 14.09 1.62
N THR A 617 11.95 13.25 1.41
CA THR A 617 11.88 11.89 1.92
C THR A 617 12.91 10.95 1.28
N ARG A 618 13.45 11.32 0.10
CA ARG A 618 14.31 10.51 -0.76
C ARG A 618 13.63 9.25 -1.33
N GLY A 619 12.34 9.12 -1.15
CA GLY A 619 11.45 8.18 -1.80
C GLY A 619 10.89 8.73 -3.12
N PRO A 620 9.94 8.02 -3.75
CA PRO A 620 9.22 8.53 -4.91
C PRO A 620 8.39 9.77 -4.53
N VAL A 621 8.17 10.65 -5.49
CA VAL A 621 7.16 11.71 -5.34
C VAL A 621 5.79 11.04 -5.43
N LEU A 622 4.98 11.14 -4.40
CA LEU A 622 3.63 10.56 -4.38
C LEU A 622 2.68 11.40 -5.26
N GLU A 623 1.70 10.73 -5.85
CA GLU A 623 0.79 11.39 -6.80
C GLU A 623 -0.17 12.36 -6.12
N LYS A 624 -0.94 11.83 -5.14
CA LYS A 624 -2.13 12.46 -4.63
C LYS A 624 -1.84 13.24 -3.34
N ILE A 625 -1.77 14.56 -3.43
CA ILE A 625 -1.88 15.47 -2.27
C ILE A 625 -3.35 15.86 -2.19
N GLU A 626 -4.09 15.36 -1.19
CA GLU A 626 -5.54 15.56 -1.14
C GLU A 626 -6.04 16.26 0.13
N GLY A 627 -5.40 16.06 1.28
CA GLY A 627 -5.77 16.80 2.48
C GLY A 627 -4.87 18.00 2.74
N LEU A 628 -5.46 19.16 3.05
CA LEU A 628 -4.75 20.41 3.38
C LEU A 628 -5.36 21.09 4.59
N ALA A 629 -4.57 21.38 5.61
CA ALA A 629 -5.03 22.08 6.79
C ALA A 629 -4.12 23.25 7.18
N VAL A 630 -4.72 24.32 7.71
CA VAL A 630 -4.01 25.45 8.32
C VAL A 630 -4.36 25.50 9.79
N LEU A 631 -3.41 25.18 10.65
CA LEU A 631 -3.61 25.19 12.10
C LEU A 631 -3.81 26.62 12.62
N ALA A 632 -4.43 26.77 13.79
CA ALA A 632 -4.57 28.06 14.48
C ALA A 632 -3.22 28.76 14.75
N SER A 633 -2.13 28.00 14.80
CA SER A 633 -0.75 28.52 14.89
C SER A 633 -0.28 29.22 13.60
N GLY A 634 -0.97 29.03 12.47
CA GLY A 634 -0.56 29.45 11.13
C GLY A 634 0.35 28.42 10.42
N GLU A 635 0.58 27.26 11.02
CA GLU A 635 1.30 26.16 10.39
C GLU A 635 0.41 25.49 9.33
N VAL A 636 0.98 25.19 8.16
CA VAL A 636 0.30 24.49 7.06
C VAL A 636 0.75 23.04 7.02
N LEU A 637 -0.20 22.14 6.85
CA LEU A 637 -0.01 20.70 6.75
C LEU A 637 -0.69 20.18 5.49
N PHE A 638 -0.12 19.15 4.87
CA PHE A 638 -0.84 18.35 3.87
C PHE A 638 -0.68 16.87 4.14
N VAL A 639 -1.59 16.06 3.62
CA VAL A 639 -1.52 14.61 3.62
C VAL A 639 -1.69 14.08 2.19
N THR A 640 -1.02 12.96 1.90
CA THR A 640 -1.19 12.24 0.63
C THR A 640 -2.17 11.09 0.81
N ASP A 641 -3.00 10.86 -0.20
CA ASP A 641 -3.80 9.65 -0.33
C ASP A 641 -2.95 8.50 -0.90
N ASN A 642 -3.20 7.28 -0.42
CA ASN A 642 -2.50 6.06 -0.81
C ASN A 642 -3.38 5.06 -1.59
N ASP A 643 -4.52 5.48 -2.13
CA ASP A 643 -5.44 4.65 -2.94
C ASP A 643 -5.79 3.29 -2.30
N GLY A 644 -5.80 3.21 -0.96
CA GLY A 644 -6.10 1.98 -0.25
C GLY A 644 -5.10 0.84 -0.45
N VAL A 645 -3.84 1.16 -0.80
CA VAL A 645 -2.74 0.18 -0.97
C VAL A 645 -2.93 -0.79 -2.15
N ASN A 646 -3.86 -0.53 -3.05
CA ASN A 646 -4.17 -1.50 -4.11
C ASN A 646 -3.22 -1.41 -5.32
N ASP A 647 -2.99 -0.21 -5.83
CA ASP A 647 -2.18 0.09 -7.01
C ASP A 647 -1.15 1.19 -6.76
N SER A 648 -0.92 1.49 -5.49
CA SER A 648 0.10 2.40 -4.97
C SER A 648 1.02 1.68 -3.98
N SER A 649 2.12 2.33 -3.58
CA SER A 649 3.02 1.80 -2.55
C SER A 649 2.41 1.78 -1.14
N GLY A 650 1.19 2.28 -0.96
CA GLY A 650 0.54 2.40 0.35
C GLY A 650 1.14 3.48 1.25
N GLU A 651 2.17 4.18 0.81
CA GLU A 651 2.84 5.21 1.60
C GLU A 651 1.96 6.45 1.73
N THR A 652 1.58 6.79 2.98
CA THR A 652 0.92 8.06 3.30
C THR A 652 1.92 9.00 3.97
N GLN A 653 2.05 10.21 3.43
CA GLN A 653 2.90 11.27 3.97
C GLN A 653 2.04 12.40 4.54
N LEU A 654 2.13 12.63 5.85
CA LEU A 654 1.66 13.86 6.48
C LEU A 654 2.85 14.80 6.65
N VAL A 655 2.85 15.90 5.89
CA VAL A 655 3.99 16.82 5.78
C VAL A 655 3.66 18.16 6.43
N ARG A 656 4.59 18.65 7.22
CA ARG A 656 4.53 19.97 7.88
C ARG A 656 5.35 20.98 7.09
N LEU A 657 4.69 22.02 6.58
CA LEU A 657 5.33 23.08 5.81
C LEU A 657 5.77 24.28 6.67
N GLY A 658 5.37 24.30 7.96
CA GLY A 658 5.55 25.46 8.82
C GLY A 658 4.66 26.63 8.43
N LYS A 659 5.03 27.84 8.83
CA LYS A 659 4.26 29.07 8.57
C LYS A 659 4.67 29.68 7.24
N ILE A 660 4.00 29.27 6.18
CA ILE A 660 4.32 29.70 4.79
C ILE A 660 3.38 30.79 4.25
N LEU A 661 2.39 31.23 5.03
CA LEU A 661 1.34 32.17 4.63
C LEU A 661 1.65 33.63 5.10
N ASN A 662 2.81 34.14 4.83
CA ASN A 662 3.22 35.50 5.21
C ASN A 662 2.48 36.59 4.41
#